data_46f16f14ef6e042b9e7aa796f3d5ec45
#
_entry.id   46f16f14ef6e042b9e7aa796f3d5ec45
#
_cell.length_a   1.000
_cell.length_b   1.000
_cell.length_c   1.000
_cell.angle_alpha   90.00
_cell.angle_beta   90.00
_cell.angle_gamma   90.00
#
_symmetry.space_group_name_H-M   'P 1'
#
loop_
_entity.id
_entity.type
_entity.pdbx_description
1 polymer ?
#
loop_
_entity_poly.entity_id
_entity_poly.type
_entity_poly.pdbx_seq_one_letter_code
_entity_poly.pdbx_strand_id
1 'polypeptide(L)'
;MKTVTLTLAGALMATSALILPSLAMAQTAPAAAAQPAQQAPVVEQEQVSTVDEIVVLGRNIPEPNRQSSEVAAFLTSEDLQRTGDSSAAEALTRVTGLSIVEGRFVYVRGLGERYSSALLNGSPLPSPEPLQRVVPLDLFPADILAGVTVQKTYSARYPGEFGGGVIDLTTLATPREPFLNFGLTVGANNETTGREGLIHFGSRTDFTSFDDGTRDLPGGFRLAFASGNRIIAGQNYSDADLRRLGQSLVNAPLRLLQREILPANFGVKLSGGNAVQTGFGEVGAVFVAAYDNSWRRRVGVQQEGRLSQGEIEAQADYDFQNTQNNIGVDLFGSLSLENGANTVKWTNLYVRNVTKATRSREGFNDLTGNNTRDDYTEWFERELFSTQLSGEHYFGGRDEWELEWRGSWAQTSRDAPYETRFGYGQLPDGTFVHNIQSNRISFSELDDTVVSGGADLSYILPLSNAREAKFTLGVSGYDNQRDSVQRTLRFIAPNGLTPDQVRSRVDFLFSDFNIGPVLQIEEVTGSNGAAAYEADMRVWAGYAQVEAEILPLVNLTLGARYEDGQQSVTPIDLFGGQTGFLPTQIEQDYILPAATLTWNFAENMQLRLGASKTLGRPQFRELAPQQYTDTESDRTFIGNPYLVNTEIVNLDARLEWYFASGQYVTAGVFYKDLDKPVESSVVDQGASISQTFLNAPAAVVRGFEVEAKKYFDFPNAGLGFFADKRWLVQGNYTWADSEVQVEDGDTVVTQNSLGVAQPASFYIIDGSRLQGQSEHVANLQLGWEDDAARSQATLIANYVSERSSARGRPGEPDLIQRPGVMLDFVYRKDFDVGQRTLGFALELRNLLNEDFLEYQELGQRVIVNGYDLGVSGSVSLTARF
;
A
#
# COMPACT_ATOMS: atom_id res chain seq x y z
N MET A 1 -0.20 -20.29 -18.67
CA MET A 1 -0.74 -20.20 -17.32
C MET A 1 -1.98 -19.29 -17.21
N LYS A 2 -2.18 -18.30 -18.10
CA LYS A 2 -3.36 -17.38 -18.12
C LYS A 2 -4.75 -18.06 -18.25
N THR A 3 -4.82 -19.30 -18.70
CA THR A 3 -6.10 -20.00 -18.94
C THR A 3 -6.70 -20.72 -17.71
N VAL A 4 -5.91 -20.90 -16.65
CA VAL A 4 -6.36 -21.64 -15.45
C VAL A 4 -6.99 -20.71 -14.42
N THR A 5 -6.52 -19.46 -14.32
CA THR A 5 -7.03 -18.48 -13.34
C THR A 5 -8.43 -17.98 -13.69
N LEU A 6 -8.73 -17.77 -14.98
CA LEU A 6 -10.09 -17.37 -15.41
C LEU A 6 -11.14 -18.48 -15.17
N THR A 7 -10.74 -19.76 -15.22
CA THR A 7 -11.66 -20.90 -14.99
C THR A 7 -12.00 -21.07 -13.52
N LEU A 8 -11.09 -20.74 -12.61
CA LEU A 8 -11.37 -20.83 -11.16
C LEU A 8 -12.23 -19.65 -10.68
N ALA A 9 -11.96 -18.44 -11.15
CA ALA A 9 -12.80 -17.26 -10.83
C ALA A 9 -14.22 -17.40 -11.40
N GLY A 10 -14.35 -17.95 -12.60
CA GLY A 10 -15.65 -18.26 -13.20
C GLY A 10 -16.42 -19.36 -12.47
N ALA A 11 -15.73 -20.35 -11.90
CA ALA A 11 -16.37 -21.43 -11.15
C ALA A 11 -16.84 -21.00 -9.76
N LEU A 12 -16.11 -20.09 -9.10
CA LEU A 12 -16.53 -19.50 -7.82
C LEU A 12 -17.73 -18.54 -7.97
N MET A 13 -17.80 -17.79 -9.07
CA MET A 13 -18.94 -16.94 -9.37
C MET A 13 -20.22 -17.74 -9.66
N ALA A 14 -20.12 -18.92 -10.28
CA ALA A 14 -21.28 -19.76 -10.60
C ALA A 14 -21.90 -20.43 -9.35
N THR A 15 -21.13 -20.68 -8.29
CA THR A 15 -21.65 -21.25 -7.04
C THR A 15 -22.29 -20.20 -6.12
N SER A 16 -21.94 -18.93 -6.22
CA SER A 16 -22.55 -17.85 -5.42
C SER A 16 -23.93 -17.39 -5.95
N ALA A 17 -24.25 -17.66 -7.22
CA ALA A 17 -25.50 -17.24 -7.86
C ALA A 17 -26.70 -18.17 -7.64
N LEU A 18 -26.56 -19.31 -6.94
CA LEU A 18 -27.58 -20.35 -6.79
C LEU A 18 -28.33 -20.36 -5.45
N ILE A 19 -28.19 -19.35 -4.59
CA ILE A 19 -28.98 -19.23 -3.35
C ILE A 19 -29.81 -17.94 -3.38
N LEU A 20 -30.87 -17.93 -4.18
CA LEU A 20 -32.01 -17.03 -3.99
C LEU A 20 -33.06 -17.77 -3.15
N PRO A 21 -33.44 -17.28 -1.95
CA PRO A 21 -34.50 -17.89 -1.18
C PRO A 21 -35.85 -17.59 -1.84
N SER A 22 -36.63 -18.66 -2.05
CA SER A 22 -38.03 -18.58 -2.42
C SER A 22 -38.84 -17.92 -1.31
N LEU A 23 -39.55 -16.83 -1.60
CA LEU A 23 -40.52 -16.21 -0.72
C LEU A 23 -41.66 -17.19 -0.42
N ALA A 24 -41.65 -17.74 0.79
CA ALA A 24 -42.81 -18.47 1.34
C ALA A 24 -43.63 -17.53 2.20
N MET A 25 -44.88 -17.30 1.79
CA MET A 25 -45.91 -16.56 2.54
C MET A 25 -46.25 -17.31 3.82
N ALA A 26 -46.04 -16.71 4.98
CA ALA A 26 -46.47 -17.27 6.26
C ALA A 26 -47.92 -16.87 6.55
N GLN A 27 -48.80 -17.87 6.78
CA GLN A 27 -50.14 -17.69 7.31
C GLN A 27 -50.10 -17.47 8.82
N THR A 28 -50.81 -16.48 9.28
CA THR A 28 -51.05 -16.13 10.71
C THR A 28 -51.95 -17.11 11.41
N ALA A 29 -51.57 -17.56 12.60
CA ALA A 29 -52.42 -18.23 13.61
C ALA A 29 -52.50 -17.41 14.92
N PRO A 30 -53.60 -17.45 15.66
CA PRO A 30 -53.92 -16.43 16.64
C PRO A 30 -53.31 -16.66 18.05
N ALA A 31 -53.14 -15.54 18.74
CA ALA A 31 -52.52 -15.41 20.06
C ALA A 31 -53.32 -16.07 21.21
N ALA A 32 -52.57 -16.71 22.11
CA ALA A 32 -53.04 -17.11 23.43
C ALA A 32 -52.52 -16.16 24.53
N ALA A 33 -53.35 -15.78 25.45
CA ALA A 33 -53.12 -14.78 26.49
C ALA A 33 -52.07 -15.25 27.53
N ALA A 34 -51.16 -14.37 27.89
CA ALA A 34 -50.20 -14.54 28.97
C ALA A 34 -50.61 -13.77 30.27
N GLN A 35 -50.44 -14.39 31.43
CA GLN A 35 -50.56 -13.82 32.76
C GLN A 35 -49.32 -13.03 33.17
N PRO A 36 -49.42 -12.05 34.10
CA PRO A 36 -48.32 -11.15 34.42
C PRO A 36 -47.30 -11.77 35.42
N ALA A 37 -45.99 -11.65 35.06
CA ALA A 37 -44.89 -11.96 35.95
C ALA A 37 -44.33 -10.69 36.63
N GLN A 38 -43.88 -10.84 37.86
CA GLN A 38 -43.39 -9.81 38.80
C GLN A 38 -42.12 -9.09 38.30
N GLN A 39 -42.07 -7.79 38.54
CA GLN A 39 -40.95 -6.90 38.26
C GLN A 39 -39.75 -7.19 39.18
N ALA A 40 -38.59 -7.42 38.62
CA ALA A 40 -37.27 -7.29 39.22
C ALA A 40 -36.72 -5.87 38.95
N PRO A 41 -35.83 -5.33 39.79
CA PRO A 41 -35.44 -3.92 39.75
C PRO A 41 -34.68 -3.60 38.46
N VAL A 42 -35.06 -2.48 37.87
CA VAL A 42 -34.46 -1.88 36.67
C VAL A 42 -33.06 -1.38 37.06
N VAL A 43 -32.04 -1.99 36.50
CA VAL A 43 -30.73 -1.35 36.32
C VAL A 43 -30.85 -0.44 35.09
N GLU A 44 -30.68 0.85 35.30
CA GLU A 44 -30.62 1.85 34.20
C GLU A 44 -29.48 1.47 33.24
N GLN A 45 -29.81 0.89 32.11
CA GLN A 45 -28.89 0.78 30.99
C GLN A 45 -28.84 2.16 30.33
N GLU A 46 -27.69 2.78 30.37
CA GLU A 46 -27.36 3.90 29.49
C GLU A 46 -27.71 3.50 28.06
N GLN A 47 -28.59 4.28 27.44
CA GLN A 47 -28.92 4.14 26.02
C GLN A 47 -27.68 4.47 25.22
N VAL A 48 -27.03 3.44 24.70
CA VAL A 48 -26.05 3.57 23.60
C VAL A 48 -26.82 4.01 22.39
N SER A 49 -26.42 5.12 21.78
CA SER A 49 -27.01 5.71 20.60
C SER A 49 -27.02 4.69 19.45
N THR A 50 -28.17 4.34 18.97
CA THR A 50 -28.34 3.48 17.79
C THR A 50 -28.36 4.34 16.54
N VAL A 51 -27.21 4.70 16.03
CA VAL A 51 -27.05 4.74 14.57
C VAL A 51 -27.08 3.27 14.15
N ASP A 52 -27.94 2.86 13.23
CA ASP A 52 -28.06 1.48 12.75
C ASP A 52 -26.71 1.00 12.23
N GLU A 53 -25.92 0.48 13.13
CA GLU A 53 -24.58 -0.03 12.91
C GLU A 53 -24.73 -1.42 12.29
N ILE A 54 -24.19 -1.63 11.11
CA ILE A 54 -23.94 -2.98 10.59
C ILE A 54 -22.81 -3.52 11.46
N VAL A 55 -23.16 -4.04 12.65
CA VAL A 55 -22.19 -4.65 13.55
C VAL A 55 -21.87 -6.03 12.99
N VAL A 56 -20.78 -6.07 12.28
CA VAL A 56 -20.15 -7.30 11.82
C VAL A 56 -19.39 -7.87 13.01
N LEU A 57 -19.74 -9.06 13.44
CA LEU A 57 -19.07 -9.71 14.57
C LEU A 57 -17.63 -10.14 14.19
N GLY A 58 -16.67 -9.21 14.35
CA GLY A 58 -15.45 -9.56 15.05
C GLY A 58 -15.73 -9.33 16.55
N ARG A 59 -15.08 -10.02 17.47
CA ARG A 59 -15.25 -9.80 18.92
C ARG A 59 -15.29 -8.29 19.17
N ASN A 60 -16.45 -7.74 19.52
CA ASN A 60 -16.55 -6.38 20.01
C ASN A 60 -15.89 -6.38 21.39
N ILE A 61 -14.62 -6.03 21.46
CA ILE A 61 -13.90 -5.82 22.72
C ILE A 61 -14.19 -4.37 23.10
N PRO A 62 -15.02 -4.11 24.12
CA PRO A 62 -15.22 -2.75 24.60
C PRO A 62 -13.86 -2.16 24.98
N GLU A 63 -13.50 -1.00 24.40
CA GLU A 63 -12.22 -0.31 24.62
C GLU A 63 -10.97 -1.18 24.27
N PRO A 64 -10.78 -1.61 23.00
CA PRO A 64 -9.69 -2.50 22.62
C PRO A 64 -8.30 -1.92 22.97
N ASN A 65 -8.13 -0.60 22.90
CA ASN A 65 -6.90 0.08 23.30
C ASN A 65 -6.52 -0.17 24.75
N ARG A 66 -7.51 -0.31 25.65
CA ARG A 66 -7.29 -0.54 27.08
C ARG A 66 -7.02 -2.00 27.41
N GLN A 67 -7.63 -2.92 26.67
CA GLN A 67 -7.56 -4.36 26.94
C GLN A 67 -6.37 -5.06 26.28
N SER A 68 -5.76 -4.45 25.27
CA SER A 68 -4.53 -4.97 24.68
C SER A 68 -3.40 -5.01 25.70
N SER A 69 -2.60 -6.07 25.71
CA SER A 69 -1.39 -6.16 26.54
C SER A 69 -0.27 -5.25 26.02
N GLU A 70 -0.23 -5.02 24.71
CA GLU A 70 0.79 -4.23 24.01
C GLU A 70 0.24 -2.86 23.58
N VAL A 71 1.15 -1.94 23.19
CA VAL A 71 0.76 -0.65 22.62
C VAL A 71 0.27 -0.86 21.19
N ALA A 72 -1.03 -0.72 20.98
CA ALA A 72 -1.67 -0.79 19.68
C ALA A 72 -2.63 0.39 19.47
N ALA A 73 -2.93 0.70 18.21
CA ALA A 73 -4.02 1.58 17.81
C ALA A 73 -5.03 0.78 17.00
N PHE A 74 -6.30 1.03 17.24
CA PHE A 74 -7.40 0.34 16.57
C PHE A 74 -8.26 1.35 15.83
N LEU A 75 -8.50 1.11 14.55
CA LEU A 75 -9.51 1.80 13.76
C LEU A 75 -10.68 0.86 13.55
N THR A 76 -11.85 1.28 13.94
CA THR A 76 -13.09 0.52 13.75
C THR A 76 -13.72 0.88 12.40
N SER A 77 -14.69 0.09 11.95
CA SER A 77 -15.48 0.42 10.75
C SER A 77 -16.20 1.77 10.89
N GLU A 78 -16.61 2.15 12.11
CA GLU A 78 -17.20 3.45 12.41
C GLU A 78 -16.20 4.60 12.22
N ASP A 79 -14.95 4.44 12.69
CA ASP A 79 -13.90 5.44 12.47
C ASP A 79 -13.61 5.61 10.97
N LEU A 80 -13.55 4.50 10.20
CA LEU A 80 -13.37 4.52 8.74
C LEU A 80 -14.52 5.25 8.03
N GLN A 81 -15.75 4.97 8.44
CA GLN A 81 -16.93 5.64 7.87
C GLN A 81 -16.98 7.13 8.25
N ARG A 82 -16.63 7.50 9.49
CA ARG A 82 -16.64 8.90 9.96
C ARG A 82 -15.76 9.80 9.12
N THR A 83 -14.62 9.30 8.69
CA THR A 83 -13.61 10.05 7.95
C THR A 83 -13.73 9.93 6.43
N GLY A 84 -14.64 9.06 5.95
CA GLY A 84 -14.87 8.90 4.52
C GLY A 84 -13.72 8.29 3.76
N ASP A 85 -12.96 7.39 4.42
CA ASP A 85 -11.79 6.79 3.79
C ASP A 85 -12.19 5.83 2.68
N SER A 86 -11.54 5.95 1.54
CA SER A 86 -11.74 5.04 0.41
C SER A 86 -10.90 3.78 0.53
N SER A 87 -9.75 3.86 1.20
CA SER A 87 -8.80 2.76 1.35
C SER A 87 -8.21 2.68 2.76
N ALA A 88 -7.57 1.54 3.06
CA ALA A 88 -6.82 1.35 4.30
C ALA A 88 -5.67 2.37 4.44
N ALA A 89 -5.01 2.74 3.34
CA ALA A 89 -3.95 3.74 3.34
C ALA A 89 -4.44 5.10 3.84
N GLU A 90 -5.56 5.60 3.31
CA GLU A 90 -6.14 6.87 3.76
C GLU A 90 -6.50 6.84 5.25
N ALA A 91 -7.12 5.77 5.73
CA ALA A 91 -7.49 5.60 7.13
C ALA A 91 -6.29 5.71 8.07
N LEU A 92 -5.18 5.11 7.69
CA LEU A 92 -3.96 5.06 8.49
C LEU A 92 -3.23 6.40 8.61
N THR A 93 -3.51 7.38 7.74
CA THR A 93 -2.95 8.74 7.87
C THR A 93 -3.26 9.38 9.23
N ARG A 94 -4.33 8.94 9.90
CA ARG A 94 -4.83 9.55 11.15
C ARG A 94 -4.38 8.81 12.40
N VAL A 95 -3.72 7.68 12.23
CA VAL A 95 -3.17 6.91 13.37
C VAL A 95 -1.91 7.60 13.86
N THR A 96 -1.80 7.78 15.18
CA THR A 96 -0.63 8.39 15.83
C THR A 96 0.65 7.71 15.40
N GLY A 97 1.68 8.47 15.07
CA GLY A 97 2.99 7.95 14.68
C GLY A 97 3.07 7.35 13.29
N LEU A 98 2.03 7.50 12.47
CA LEU A 98 2.02 7.02 11.10
C LEU A 98 2.06 8.18 10.11
N SER A 99 2.79 8.00 9.02
CA SER A 99 2.75 8.86 7.84
C SER A 99 2.63 8.01 6.58
N ILE A 100 1.99 8.56 5.55
CA ILE A 100 1.85 7.88 4.26
C ILE A 100 2.85 8.47 3.27
N VAL A 101 3.50 7.60 2.53
CA VAL A 101 4.42 7.93 1.44
C VAL A 101 3.79 7.46 0.13
N GLU A 102 3.85 8.30 -0.91
CA GLU A 102 3.29 8.03 -2.24
C GLU A 102 1.78 7.66 -2.23
N GLY A 103 1.06 7.98 -1.15
CA GLY A 103 -0.37 7.68 -1.01
C GLY A 103 -0.70 6.21 -0.74
N ARG A 104 0.29 5.32 -0.53
CA ARG A 104 0.09 3.86 -0.44
C ARG A 104 0.94 3.13 0.60
N PHE A 105 2.12 3.65 0.94
CA PHE A 105 3.03 3.01 1.90
C PHE A 105 3.00 3.68 3.25
N VAL A 106 2.89 2.88 4.30
CA VAL A 106 2.80 3.36 5.67
C VAL A 106 4.17 3.32 6.32
N TYR A 107 4.61 4.47 6.82
CA TYR A 107 5.78 4.62 7.66
C TYR A 107 5.33 4.71 9.11
N VAL A 108 5.85 3.86 9.96
CA VAL A 108 5.51 3.82 11.38
C VAL A 108 6.65 4.38 12.20
N ARG A 109 6.41 5.47 12.96
CA ARG A 109 7.41 6.16 13.77
C ARG A 109 8.67 6.58 12.98
N GLY A 110 8.44 6.96 11.72
CA GLY A 110 9.50 7.38 10.82
C GLY A 110 10.28 6.25 10.15
N LEU A 111 10.03 4.99 10.48
CA LEU A 111 10.64 3.85 9.80
C LEU A 111 9.81 3.46 8.57
N GLY A 112 10.50 3.28 7.45
CA GLY A 112 9.91 2.94 6.18
C GLY A 112 9.23 1.57 6.16
N GLU A 113 8.51 1.30 5.07
CA GLU A 113 7.69 0.10 4.88
C GLU A 113 8.48 -1.21 5.03
N ARG A 114 9.79 -1.24 4.71
CA ARG A 114 10.65 -2.43 4.88
C ARG A 114 10.78 -2.89 6.33
N TYR A 115 10.54 -2.00 7.27
CA TYR A 115 10.58 -2.26 8.72
C TYR A 115 9.21 -2.53 9.32
N SER A 116 8.17 -2.62 8.49
CA SER A 116 6.79 -2.87 8.93
C SER A 116 6.20 -4.04 8.15
N SER A 117 5.25 -4.74 8.75
CA SER A 117 4.52 -5.83 8.10
C SER A 117 3.06 -5.45 7.93
N ALA A 118 2.49 -5.75 6.75
CA ALA A 118 1.06 -5.68 6.51
C ALA A 118 0.47 -7.08 6.43
N LEU A 119 -0.57 -7.32 7.21
CA LEU A 119 -1.26 -8.61 7.32
C LEU A 119 -2.73 -8.44 6.94
N LEU A 120 -3.35 -9.49 6.43
CA LEU A 120 -4.80 -9.61 6.27
C LEU A 120 -5.29 -10.75 7.15
N ASN A 121 -6.08 -10.45 8.18
CA ASN A 121 -6.50 -11.40 9.21
C ASN A 121 -5.32 -12.24 9.76
N GLY A 122 -4.20 -11.58 10.06
CA GLY A 122 -2.99 -12.19 10.60
C GLY A 122 -2.12 -12.97 9.61
N SER A 123 -2.42 -12.95 8.30
CA SER A 123 -1.62 -13.63 7.26
C SER A 123 -0.88 -12.63 6.39
N PRO A 124 0.40 -12.87 6.04
CA PRO A 124 1.15 -12.01 5.12
C PRO A 124 0.58 -12.09 3.70
N LEU A 125 0.76 -10.99 2.97
CA LEU A 125 0.31 -10.83 1.60
C LEU A 125 1.48 -10.59 0.64
N PRO A 126 1.41 -11.07 -0.61
CA PRO A 126 2.35 -10.71 -1.67
C PRO A 126 2.13 -9.25 -2.13
N SER A 127 3.15 -8.67 -2.77
CA SER A 127 3.09 -7.30 -3.28
C SER A 127 3.23 -7.25 -4.81
N PRO A 128 2.32 -6.55 -5.52
CA PRO A 128 2.46 -6.33 -6.96
C PRO A 128 3.49 -5.23 -7.29
N GLU A 129 4.06 -4.59 -6.29
CA GLU A 129 5.02 -3.50 -6.52
C GLU A 129 6.42 -4.04 -6.81
N PRO A 130 7.05 -3.55 -7.90
CA PRO A 130 8.41 -3.99 -8.24
C PRO A 130 9.45 -3.61 -7.20
N LEU A 131 9.34 -2.44 -6.56
CA LEU A 131 10.32 -1.94 -5.60
C LEU A 131 10.06 -2.42 -4.18
N GLN A 132 8.81 -2.67 -3.79
CA GLN A 132 8.46 -3.00 -2.41
C GLN A 132 7.90 -4.42 -2.30
N ARG A 133 8.28 -5.11 -1.21
CA ARG A 133 7.71 -6.39 -0.82
C ARG A 133 6.44 -6.22 0.00
N VAL A 134 6.31 -5.11 0.73
CA VAL A 134 5.10 -4.81 1.48
C VAL A 134 3.98 -4.43 0.53
N VAL A 135 2.83 -5.07 0.69
CA VAL A 135 1.66 -4.79 -0.13
C VAL A 135 1.20 -3.33 0.06
N PRO A 136 0.95 -2.60 -1.02
CA PRO A 136 0.46 -1.22 -0.93
C PRO A 136 -0.97 -1.20 -0.38
N LEU A 137 -1.21 -0.37 0.63
CA LEU A 137 -2.47 -0.36 1.38
C LEU A 137 -3.61 0.40 0.66
N ASP A 138 -3.32 1.06 -0.45
CA ASP A 138 -4.33 1.62 -1.38
C ASP A 138 -5.14 0.53 -2.11
N LEU A 139 -4.60 -0.71 -2.16
CA LEU A 139 -5.31 -1.85 -2.74
C LEU A 139 -6.46 -2.39 -1.87
N PHE A 140 -6.58 -1.97 -0.62
CA PHE A 140 -7.62 -2.48 0.30
C PHE A 140 -8.71 -1.43 0.49
N PRO A 141 -9.90 -1.60 -0.14
CA PRO A 141 -11.02 -0.72 0.07
C PRO A 141 -11.44 -0.71 1.54
N ALA A 142 -11.68 0.47 2.12
CA ALA A 142 -12.12 0.58 3.51
C ALA A 142 -13.40 -0.21 3.80
N ASP A 143 -14.21 -0.41 2.80
CA ASP A 143 -15.53 -1.05 2.84
C ASP A 143 -15.52 -2.58 3.05
N ILE A 144 -14.37 -3.24 2.82
CA ILE A 144 -14.23 -4.68 3.12
C ILE A 144 -13.68 -4.93 4.52
N LEU A 145 -13.31 -3.84 5.22
CA LEU A 145 -12.65 -3.91 6.52
C LEU A 145 -13.65 -3.75 7.67
N ALA A 146 -13.59 -4.65 8.64
CA ALA A 146 -14.21 -4.50 9.95
C ALA A 146 -13.37 -3.58 10.85
N GLY A 147 -12.07 -3.48 10.59
CA GLY A 147 -11.16 -2.61 11.29
C GLY A 147 -9.71 -2.82 10.89
N VAL A 148 -8.86 -1.97 11.44
CA VAL A 148 -7.40 -2.04 11.26
C VAL A 148 -6.74 -1.95 12.63
N THR A 149 -5.83 -2.89 12.90
CA THR A 149 -4.98 -2.89 14.09
C THR A 149 -3.58 -2.48 13.72
N VAL A 150 -3.05 -1.45 14.35
CA VAL A 150 -1.65 -1.04 14.22
C VAL A 150 -0.92 -1.36 15.51
N GLN A 151 -0.16 -2.45 15.49
CA GLN A 151 0.65 -2.90 16.60
C GLN A 151 1.98 -2.15 16.62
N LYS A 152 2.29 -1.42 17.69
CA LYS A 152 3.50 -0.58 17.81
C LYS A 152 4.56 -1.13 18.77
N THR A 153 4.19 -2.03 19.67
CA THR A 153 5.11 -2.77 20.55
C THR A 153 5.10 -4.23 20.16
N TYR A 154 6.27 -4.82 20.00
CA TYR A 154 6.42 -6.19 19.50
C TYR A 154 5.92 -7.22 20.50
N SER A 155 5.24 -8.23 19.98
CA SER A 155 4.86 -9.46 20.68
C SER A 155 5.37 -10.66 19.89
N ALA A 156 5.80 -11.72 20.57
CA ALA A 156 6.35 -12.93 19.94
C ALA A 156 5.37 -13.63 18.98
N ARG A 157 4.09 -13.31 19.04
CA ARG A 157 3.03 -13.78 18.13
C ARG A 157 3.21 -13.26 16.69
N TYR A 158 3.76 -12.06 16.53
CA TYR A 158 3.95 -11.43 15.22
C TYR A 158 5.26 -11.84 14.56
N PRO A 159 5.38 -11.72 13.23
CA PRO A 159 6.66 -11.91 12.53
C PRO A 159 7.77 -11.03 13.10
N GLY A 160 9.01 -11.50 13.01
CA GLY A 160 10.18 -10.79 13.51
C GLY A 160 10.51 -9.49 12.76
N GLU A 161 9.98 -9.31 11.56
CA GLU A 161 10.08 -8.07 10.78
C GLU A 161 9.19 -6.98 11.38
N PHE A 162 9.69 -6.37 12.45
CA PHE A 162 8.96 -5.43 13.28
C PHE A 162 9.86 -4.26 13.72
N GLY A 163 10.37 -3.48 12.80
CA GLY A 163 11.09 -2.25 13.12
C GLY A 163 10.15 -1.09 13.42
N GLY A 164 9.17 -0.83 12.57
CA GLY A 164 8.12 0.15 12.77
C GLY A 164 6.94 -0.40 13.55
N GLY A 165 6.28 -1.41 13.01
CA GLY A 165 5.10 -2.05 13.58
C GLY A 165 4.47 -3.07 12.64
N VAL A 166 3.34 -3.65 13.08
CA VAL A 166 2.50 -4.52 12.25
C VAL A 166 1.15 -3.84 12.03
N ILE A 167 0.70 -3.83 10.79
CA ILE A 167 -0.62 -3.37 10.37
C ILE A 167 -1.44 -4.61 10.01
N ASP A 168 -2.44 -4.94 10.80
CA ASP A 168 -3.32 -6.09 10.53
C ASP A 168 -4.71 -5.60 10.12
N LEU A 169 -5.07 -5.88 8.87
CA LEU A 169 -6.35 -5.57 8.26
C LEU A 169 -7.33 -6.68 8.59
N THR A 170 -8.36 -6.39 9.37
CA THR A 170 -9.41 -7.35 9.70
C THR A 170 -10.58 -7.17 8.74
N THR A 171 -10.97 -8.24 8.05
CA THR A 171 -12.09 -8.21 7.09
C THR A 171 -13.44 -8.40 7.77
N LEU A 172 -14.48 -7.94 7.06
CA LEU A 172 -15.88 -8.15 7.46
C LEU A 172 -16.15 -9.62 7.76
N ALA A 173 -16.94 -9.88 8.80
CA ALA A 173 -17.35 -11.21 9.25
C ALA A 173 -18.88 -11.39 9.14
N THR A 174 -19.43 -12.32 9.93
CA THR A 174 -20.85 -12.62 9.98
C THR A 174 -21.69 -11.40 10.33
N PRO A 175 -22.68 -10.99 9.53
CA PRO A 175 -23.55 -9.88 9.89
C PRO A 175 -24.57 -10.30 10.97
N ARG A 176 -24.86 -9.41 11.92
CA ARG A 176 -25.93 -9.66 12.92
C ARG A 176 -27.31 -9.62 12.32
N GLU A 177 -27.52 -8.76 11.31
CA GLU A 177 -28.77 -8.56 10.61
C GLU A 177 -28.57 -8.65 9.10
N PRO A 178 -29.57 -9.16 8.38
CA PRO A 178 -29.53 -9.14 6.91
C PRO A 178 -29.44 -7.71 6.37
N PHE A 179 -28.55 -7.48 5.41
CA PHE A 179 -28.44 -6.19 4.75
C PHE A 179 -28.14 -6.33 3.26
N LEU A 180 -28.57 -5.34 2.49
CA LEU A 180 -28.19 -5.15 1.10
C LEU A 180 -28.04 -3.65 0.83
N ASN A 181 -26.85 -3.22 0.42
CA ASN A 181 -26.54 -1.82 0.13
C ASN A 181 -26.15 -1.64 -1.33
N PHE A 182 -26.64 -0.57 -1.94
CA PHE A 182 -26.25 -0.14 -3.28
C PHE A 182 -25.79 1.32 -3.20
N GLY A 183 -24.54 1.58 -3.57
CA GLY A 183 -23.89 2.90 -3.53
C GLY A 183 -23.51 3.41 -4.91
N LEU A 184 -23.65 4.71 -5.10
CA LEU A 184 -23.17 5.47 -6.27
C LEU A 184 -22.35 6.65 -5.77
N THR A 185 -21.18 6.87 -6.36
CA THR A 185 -20.29 7.99 -6.05
C THR A 185 -19.94 8.75 -7.33
N VAL A 186 -19.98 10.07 -7.26
CA VAL A 186 -19.49 10.96 -8.33
C VAL A 186 -18.54 11.97 -7.71
N GLY A 187 -17.35 12.11 -8.32
CA GLY A 187 -16.29 12.99 -7.83
C GLY A 187 -15.75 13.91 -8.92
N ALA A 188 -15.15 15.01 -8.48
CA ALA A 188 -14.49 15.99 -9.34
C ALA A 188 -13.27 16.58 -8.65
N ASN A 189 -12.29 17.01 -9.44
CA ASN A 189 -11.10 17.73 -8.99
C ASN A 189 -10.92 18.97 -9.87
N ASN A 190 -10.60 20.12 -9.29
CA ASN A 190 -10.52 21.40 -10.01
C ASN A 190 -9.37 21.47 -11.03
N GLU A 191 -8.30 20.67 -10.86
CA GLU A 191 -7.16 20.60 -11.79
C GLU A 191 -7.32 19.50 -12.85
N THR A 192 -8.34 18.65 -12.72
CA THR A 192 -8.56 17.50 -13.60
C THR A 192 -9.89 17.56 -14.33
N THR A 193 -11.01 17.60 -13.61
CA THR A 193 -12.35 17.47 -14.19
C THR A 193 -12.70 18.68 -15.05
N GLY A 194 -13.07 18.42 -16.31
CA GLY A 194 -13.37 19.47 -17.28
C GLY A 194 -12.13 20.19 -17.82
N ARG A 195 -10.93 19.77 -17.46
CA ARG A 195 -9.66 20.26 -18.03
C ARG A 195 -9.23 19.41 -19.21
N GLU A 196 -8.41 19.97 -20.07
CA GLU A 196 -7.78 19.27 -21.16
C GLU A 196 -6.60 18.44 -20.63
N GLY A 197 -6.65 17.12 -20.86
CA GLY A 197 -5.59 16.17 -20.50
C GLY A 197 -4.97 15.51 -21.72
N LEU A 198 -3.77 14.97 -21.57
CA LEU A 198 -3.14 14.11 -22.56
C LEU A 198 -3.65 12.68 -22.38
N ILE A 199 -4.10 12.07 -23.45
CA ILE A 199 -4.53 10.67 -23.46
C ILE A 199 -3.92 9.94 -24.65
N HIS A 200 -3.94 8.62 -24.61
CA HIS A 200 -3.75 7.75 -25.77
C HIS A 200 -4.96 6.80 -25.88
N PHE A 201 -5.27 6.39 -27.11
CA PHE A 201 -6.25 5.34 -27.29
C PHE A 201 -5.66 4.00 -26.81
N GLY A 202 -6.50 3.12 -26.37
CA GLY A 202 -6.17 1.78 -25.95
C GLY A 202 -7.12 0.78 -26.58
N SER A 203 -7.51 -0.20 -25.77
CA SER A 203 -8.54 -1.16 -26.11
C SER A 203 -9.94 -0.54 -25.93
N ARG A 204 -10.94 -1.16 -26.55
CA ARG A 204 -12.33 -0.74 -26.39
C ARG A 204 -12.90 -1.07 -25.01
N THR A 205 -12.23 -1.96 -24.28
CA THR A 205 -12.64 -2.46 -22.97
C THR A 205 -11.84 -1.85 -21.83
N ASP A 206 -10.93 -0.91 -22.08
CA ASP A 206 -10.13 -0.25 -21.04
C ASP A 206 -10.97 0.19 -19.82
N PHE A 207 -12.19 0.73 -20.07
CA PHE A 207 -13.08 1.19 -19.01
C PHE A 207 -13.56 0.08 -18.06
N THR A 208 -13.41 -1.19 -18.44
CA THR A 208 -13.75 -2.35 -17.60
C THR A 208 -12.58 -2.85 -16.76
N SER A 209 -11.41 -2.20 -16.84
CA SER A 209 -10.10 -2.63 -16.34
C SER A 209 -9.49 -3.83 -17.09
N PHE A 210 -10.09 -4.32 -18.16
CA PHE A 210 -9.57 -5.46 -18.93
C PHE A 210 -9.23 -5.04 -20.37
N ASP A 211 -8.01 -5.38 -20.82
CA ASP A 211 -7.61 -5.21 -22.21
C ASP A 211 -8.26 -6.27 -23.10
N ASP A 212 -8.62 -5.91 -24.34
CA ASP A 212 -9.22 -6.84 -25.33
C ASP A 212 -8.17 -7.60 -26.17
N GLY A 213 -6.89 -7.54 -25.77
CA GLY A 213 -5.75 -8.08 -26.51
C GLY A 213 -5.04 -7.05 -27.38
N THR A 214 -5.45 -5.78 -27.33
CA THR A 214 -4.83 -4.68 -28.08
C THR A 214 -3.37 -4.48 -27.69
N ARG A 215 -2.99 -4.73 -26.43
CA ARG A 215 -1.64 -4.61 -25.87
C ARG A 215 -0.89 -5.92 -25.79
N ASP A 216 -1.51 -7.03 -26.19
CA ASP A 216 -0.88 -8.34 -26.15
C ASP A 216 0.45 -8.37 -26.92
N LEU A 217 1.44 -9.06 -26.35
CA LEU A 217 2.68 -9.36 -27.05
C LEU A 217 2.37 -10.21 -28.29
N PRO A 218 2.70 -9.75 -29.51
CA PRO A 218 2.40 -10.49 -30.75
C PRO A 218 3.02 -11.89 -30.74
N GLY A 219 2.31 -12.88 -31.29
CA GLY A 219 2.74 -14.28 -31.28
C GLY A 219 4.13 -14.52 -31.88
N GLY A 220 4.56 -13.71 -32.84
CA GLY A 220 5.92 -13.75 -33.37
C GLY A 220 7.00 -13.45 -32.34
N PHE A 221 6.75 -12.46 -31.49
CA PHE A 221 7.65 -12.12 -30.38
C PHE A 221 7.62 -13.16 -29.27
N ARG A 222 6.46 -13.77 -28.95
CA ARG A 222 6.39 -14.87 -27.98
C ARG A 222 7.29 -16.03 -28.41
N LEU A 223 7.26 -16.39 -29.70
CA LEU A 223 8.16 -17.44 -30.23
C LEU A 223 9.63 -16.99 -30.23
N ALA A 224 9.92 -15.75 -30.61
CA ALA A 224 11.27 -15.21 -30.59
C ALA A 224 11.86 -15.21 -29.17
N PHE A 225 11.11 -14.73 -28.17
CA PHE A 225 11.54 -14.72 -26.78
C PHE A 225 11.73 -16.14 -26.21
N ALA A 226 10.83 -17.06 -26.55
CA ALA A 226 10.95 -18.46 -26.14
C ALA A 226 12.18 -19.19 -26.75
N SER A 227 12.73 -18.67 -27.85
CA SER A 227 13.94 -19.24 -28.47
C SER A 227 15.23 -18.98 -27.67
N GLY A 228 15.20 -18.02 -26.72
CA GLY A 228 16.39 -17.61 -25.98
C GLY A 228 17.39 -16.80 -26.80
N ASN A 229 17.06 -16.44 -28.05
CA ASN A 229 17.92 -15.65 -28.89
C ASN A 229 17.56 -14.17 -28.85
N ARG A 230 18.57 -13.30 -28.67
CA ARG A 230 18.38 -11.85 -28.74
C ARG A 230 17.96 -11.43 -30.15
N ILE A 231 16.96 -10.58 -30.26
CA ILE A 231 16.44 -10.09 -31.55
C ILE A 231 17.37 -8.99 -32.07
N ILE A 232 18.40 -9.39 -32.84
CA ILE A 232 19.40 -8.51 -33.44
C ILE A 232 19.68 -8.96 -34.87
N ALA A 233 19.87 -8.00 -35.74
CA ALA A 233 20.22 -8.23 -37.15
C ALA A 233 21.55 -8.99 -37.34
N GLY A 234 21.58 -9.90 -38.30
CA GLY A 234 22.82 -10.61 -38.71
C GLY A 234 23.32 -11.69 -37.76
N GLN A 235 22.58 -11.97 -36.65
CA GLN A 235 22.87 -13.11 -35.76
C GLN A 235 21.86 -14.25 -35.97
N ASN A 236 20.75 -14.22 -35.32
CA ASN A 236 19.74 -15.30 -35.31
C ASN A 236 18.51 -14.93 -36.16
N TYR A 237 18.37 -13.70 -36.63
CA TYR A 237 17.22 -13.19 -37.35
C TYR A 237 17.62 -12.55 -38.67
N SER A 238 16.94 -12.92 -39.76
CA SER A 238 17.08 -12.27 -41.03
C SER A 238 16.36 -10.91 -41.10
N ASP A 239 16.68 -10.04 -42.02
CA ASP A 239 15.98 -8.76 -42.25
C ASP A 239 14.48 -8.98 -42.50
N ALA A 240 14.12 -10.11 -43.14
CA ALA A 240 12.71 -10.47 -43.35
C ALA A 240 12.00 -10.86 -42.05
N ASP A 241 12.70 -11.50 -41.10
CA ASP A 241 12.16 -11.85 -39.80
C ASP A 241 11.98 -10.59 -38.93
N LEU A 242 13.01 -9.72 -38.90
CA LEU A 242 12.96 -8.45 -38.17
C LEU A 242 11.87 -7.52 -38.70
N ARG A 243 11.68 -7.50 -40.02
CA ARG A 243 10.58 -6.77 -40.65
C ARG A 243 9.23 -7.31 -40.19
N ARG A 244 8.99 -8.63 -40.22
CA ARG A 244 7.73 -9.25 -39.77
C ARG A 244 7.47 -8.99 -38.30
N LEU A 245 8.50 -9.14 -37.44
CA LEU A 245 8.40 -8.83 -36.02
C LEU A 245 8.05 -7.35 -35.80
N GLY A 246 8.81 -6.43 -36.39
CA GLY A 246 8.56 -5.00 -36.22
C GLY A 246 7.18 -4.57 -36.72
N GLN A 247 6.71 -5.10 -37.87
CA GLN A 247 5.36 -4.84 -38.36
C GLN A 247 4.26 -5.37 -37.45
N SER A 248 4.50 -6.49 -36.74
CA SER A 248 3.52 -7.02 -35.76
C SER A 248 3.36 -6.15 -34.52
N LEU A 249 4.32 -5.26 -34.21
CA LEU A 249 4.22 -4.27 -33.14
C LEU A 249 3.53 -2.97 -33.54
N VAL A 250 3.09 -2.83 -34.80
CA VAL A 250 2.43 -1.60 -35.23
C VAL A 250 1.06 -1.47 -34.58
N ASN A 251 0.97 -0.53 -33.65
CA ASN A 251 -0.27 -0.15 -33.00
C ASN A 251 -0.30 1.37 -32.78
N ALA A 252 -0.72 2.10 -33.81
CA ALA A 252 -0.74 3.56 -33.79
C ALA A 252 -1.55 4.16 -32.61
N PRO A 253 -2.72 3.61 -32.23
CA PRO A 253 -3.49 4.11 -31.10
C PRO A 253 -2.74 4.13 -29.77
N LEU A 254 -1.82 3.18 -29.53
CA LEU A 254 -1.04 3.10 -28.31
C LEU A 254 0.11 4.12 -28.21
N ARG A 255 0.47 4.76 -29.33
CA ARG A 255 1.65 5.64 -29.43
C ARG A 255 1.30 7.11 -29.62
N LEU A 256 0.09 7.38 -30.07
CA LEU A 256 -0.33 8.72 -30.44
C LEU A 256 -0.97 9.43 -29.25
N LEU A 257 -0.31 10.49 -28.77
CA LEU A 257 -0.87 11.35 -27.75
C LEU A 257 -1.96 12.25 -28.33
N GLN A 258 -3.05 12.37 -27.62
CA GLN A 258 -4.19 13.21 -27.98
C GLN A 258 -4.60 14.07 -26.77
N ARG A 259 -5.34 15.14 -27.05
CA ARG A 259 -5.89 16.02 -26.02
C ARG A 259 -7.39 15.82 -25.94
N GLU A 260 -7.90 15.61 -24.71
CA GLU A 260 -9.32 15.40 -24.47
C GLU A 260 -9.74 16.06 -23.16
N ILE A 261 -11.00 16.46 -23.08
CA ILE A 261 -11.58 16.99 -21.84
C ILE A 261 -11.84 15.82 -20.90
N LEU A 262 -11.23 15.87 -19.72
CA LEU A 262 -11.31 14.79 -18.75
C LEU A 262 -12.68 14.78 -18.05
N PRO A 263 -13.31 13.59 -17.91
CA PRO A 263 -14.61 13.46 -17.26
C PRO A 263 -14.52 13.54 -15.74
N ALA A 264 -15.69 13.52 -15.09
CA ALA A 264 -15.80 13.34 -13.64
C ALA A 264 -15.48 11.89 -13.25
N ASN A 265 -15.02 11.69 -12.01
CA ASN A 265 -14.82 10.37 -11.41
C ASN A 265 -16.17 9.76 -11.04
N PHE A 266 -16.28 8.44 -11.10
CA PHE A 266 -17.47 7.75 -10.63
C PHE A 266 -17.14 6.37 -10.04
N GLY A 267 -18.00 5.92 -9.12
CA GLY A 267 -17.92 4.62 -8.51
C GLY A 267 -19.30 3.99 -8.28
N VAL A 268 -19.34 2.67 -8.30
CA VAL A 268 -20.53 1.86 -8.02
C VAL A 268 -20.16 0.78 -7.03
N LYS A 269 -21.01 0.57 -6.02
CA LYS A 269 -20.78 -0.44 -4.99
C LYS A 269 -22.05 -1.22 -4.70
N LEU A 270 -21.90 -2.51 -4.53
CA LEU A 270 -22.93 -3.42 -4.05
C LEU A 270 -22.36 -4.23 -2.88
N SER A 271 -23.00 -4.23 -1.73
CA SER A 271 -22.63 -5.07 -0.60
C SER A 271 -23.86 -5.70 0.04
N GLY A 272 -23.70 -6.90 0.58
CA GLY A 272 -24.79 -7.57 1.23
C GLY A 272 -24.31 -8.70 2.12
N GLY A 273 -25.15 -9.10 3.06
CA GLY A 273 -24.86 -10.20 3.95
C GLY A 273 -26.08 -10.69 4.70
N ASN A 274 -26.00 -11.92 5.16
CA ASN A 274 -27.04 -12.57 5.96
C ASN A 274 -26.42 -13.68 6.80
N ALA A 275 -27.06 -13.96 7.95
CA ALA A 275 -26.74 -15.11 8.78
C ALA A 275 -27.99 -15.94 9.05
N VAL A 276 -27.85 -17.26 9.02
CA VAL A 276 -28.96 -18.18 9.18
C VAL A 276 -28.58 -19.27 10.19
N GLN A 277 -29.43 -19.47 11.17
CA GLN A 277 -29.31 -20.58 12.13
C GLN A 277 -29.61 -21.93 11.44
N THR A 278 -28.67 -22.84 11.53
CA THR A 278 -28.79 -24.20 10.98
C THR A 278 -28.67 -25.25 12.09
N GLY A 279 -28.87 -26.53 11.77
CA GLY A 279 -28.66 -27.61 12.74
C GLY A 279 -27.19 -27.81 13.17
N PHE A 280 -26.23 -27.19 12.46
CA PHE A 280 -24.78 -27.27 12.74
C PHE A 280 -24.23 -26.00 13.42
N GLY A 281 -25.03 -24.94 13.51
CA GLY A 281 -24.62 -23.61 14.01
C GLY A 281 -25.14 -22.50 13.11
N GLU A 282 -24.71 -21.29 13.38
CA GLU A 282 -25.02 -20.11 12.57
C GLU A 282 -24.08 -20.07 11.36
N VAL A 283 -24.65 -20.02 10.17
CA VAL A 283 -23.91 -19.84 8.91
C VAL A 283 -24.11 -18.41 8.45
N GLY A 284 -23.03 -17.66 8.37
CA GLY A 284 -22.99 -16.28 7.88
C GLY A 284 -22.36 -16.18 6.52
N ALA A 285 -22.82 -15.21 5.72
CA ALA A 285 -22.23 -14.87 4.42
C ALA A 285 -22.22 -13.35 4.23
N VAL A 286 -21.11 -12.80 3.75
CA VAL A 286 -20.96 -11.39 3.35
C VAL A 286 -20.33 -11.32 1.99
N PHE A 287 -20.78 -10.38 1.15
CA PHE A 287 -20.13 -10.06 -0.12
C PHE A 287 -20.04 -8.54 -0.32
N VAL A 288 -18.99 -8.11 -1.03
CA VAL A 288 -18.82 -6.74 -1.53
C VAL A 288 -18.34 -6.83 -2.97
N ALA A 289 -18.92 -6.00 -3.84
CA ALA A 289 -18.46 -5.80 -5.21
C ALA A 289 -18.40 -4.29 -5.47
N ALA A 290 -17.25 -3.79 -5.89
CA ALA A 290 -17.06 -2.38 -6.18
C ALA A 290 -16.38 -2.19 -7.54
N TYR A 291 -16.70 -1.08 -8.18
CA TYR A 291 -16.08 -0.58 -9.39
C TYR A 291 -15.86 0.91 -9.22
N ASP A 292 -14.66 1.39 -9.53
CA ASP A 292 -14.33 2.80 -9.58
C ASP A 292 -13.56 3.16 -10.87
N ASN A 293 -13.74 4.41 -11.29
CA ASN A 293 -13.02 4.98 -12.41
C ASN A 293 -12.71 6.45 -12.10
N SER A 294 -11.44 6.74 -11.97
CA SER A 294 -10.96 8.05 -11.57
C SER A 294 -9.90 8.59 -12.53
N TRP A 295 -9.91 9.90 -12.70
CA TRP A 295 -8.96 10.63 -13.53
C TRP A 295 -8.13 11.56 -12.66
N ARG A 296 -6.85 11.67 -12.99
CA ARG A 296 -5.91 12.58 -12.36
C ARG A 296 -5.02 13.22 -13.41
N ARG A 297 -4.96 14.55 -13.39
CA ARG A 297 -4.07 15.33 -14.21
C ARG A 297 -3.05 16.04 -13.34
N ARG A 298 -1.77 15.95 -13.67
CA ARG A 298 -0.68 16.65 -13.03
C ARG A 298 0.03 17.51 -14.07
N VAL A 299 0.22 18.76 -13.78
CA VAL A 299 1.01 19.70 -14.60
C VAL A 299 1.99 20.38 -13.67
N GLY A 300 3.23 20.46 -14.11
CA GLY A 300 4.26 21.00 -13.24
C GLY A 300 5.65 21.02 -13.86
N VAL A 301 6.65 21.13 -12.99
CA VAL A 301 8.05 21.24 -13.33
C VAL A 301 8.81 20.01 -12.80
N GLN A 302 9.74 19.52 -13.63
CA GLN A 302 10.68 18.45 -13.27
C GLN A 302 12.09 18.89 -13.63
N GLN A 303 12.96 19.02 -12.64
CA GLN A 303 14.36 19.40 -12.82
C GLN A 303 15.30 18.29 -12.33
N GLU A 304 16.47 18.20 -12.93
CA GLU A 304 17.57 17.37 -12.47
C GLU A 304 18.68 18.27 -11.96
N GLY A 305 19.10 18.10 -10.70
CA GLY A 305 20.15 18.87 -10.06
C GLY A 305 21.56 18.37 -10.41
N ARG A 306 22.51 19.28 -10.45
CA ARG A 306 23.95 19.00 -10.56
C ARG A 306 24.73 19.95 -9.67
N LEU A 307 25.72 19.43 -8.95
CA LEU A 307 26.65 20.27 -8.21
C LEU A 307 27.57 21.04 -9.15
N SER A 308 27.56 22.37 -9.11
CA SER A 308 28.37 23.27 -9.89
C SER A 308 28.88 24.39 -8.98
N GLN A 309 30.19 24.60 -8.92
CA GLN A 309 30.87 25.67 -8.16
C GLN A 309 30.50 25.77 -6.68
N GLY A 310 30.01 24.65 -6.09
CA GLY A 310 29.60 24.59 -4.69
C GLY A 310 28.12 24.91 -4.43
N GLU A 311 27.32 25.06 -5.46
CA GLU A 311 25.88 25.22 -5.44
C GLU A 311 25.21 24.15 -6.29
N ILE A 312 23.92 23.84 -6.03
CA ILE A 312 23.13 22.96 -6.89
C ILE A 312 22.49 23.79 -8.00
N GLU A 313 22.70 23.39 -9.25
CA GLU A 313 22.12 24.00 -10.44
C GLU A 313 21.27 23.01 -11.21
N ALA A 314 20.24 23.49 -11.93
CA ALA A 314 19.44 22.64 -12.79
C ALA A 314 20.25 22.22 -14.03
N GLN A 315 20.54 20.94 -14.16
CA GLN A 315 21.14 20.30 -15.35
C GLN A 315 20.09 20.05 -16.43
N ALA A 316 18.87 19.73 -16.04
CA ALA A 316 17.71 19.65 -16.89
C ALA A 316 16.54 20.40 -16.27
N ASP A 317 15.72 21.05 -17.09
CA ASP A 317 14.56 21.84 -16.68
C ASP A 317 13.41 21.57 -17.64
N TYR A 318 12.41 20.80 -17.16
CA TYR A 318 11.29 20.34 -17.94
C TYR A 318 9.96 20.82 -17.38
N ASP A 319 9.09 21.32 -18.23
CA ASP A 319 7.66 21.34 -18.00
C ASP A 319 7.06 19.99 -18.34
N PHE A 320 6.19 19.45 -17.50
CA PHE A 320 5.53 18.18 -17.78
C PHE A 320 4.02 18.23 -17.61
N GLN A 321 3.34 17.37 -18.33
CA GLN A 321 1.94 17.03 -18.13
C GLN A 321 1.81 15.50 -18.07
N ASN A 322 1.17 15.01 -17.00
CA ASN A 322 0.82 13.61 -16.82
C ASN A 322 -0.69 13.48 -16.59
N THR A 323 -1.34 12.60 -17.33
CA THR A 323 -2.76 12.25 -17.14
C THR A 323 -2.86 10.77 -16.88
N GLN A 324 -3.51 10.42 -15.78
CA GLN A 324 -3.75 9.04 -15.36
C GLN A 324 -5.25 8.77 -15.29
N ASN A 325 -5.67 7.62 -15.80
CA ASN A 325 -6.98 7.04 -15.56
C ASN A 325 -6.79 5.78 -14.73
N ASN A 326 -7.29 5.76 -13.51
CA ASN A 326 -7.24 4.63 -12.60
C ASN A 326 -8.61 3.95 -12.58
N ILE A 327 -8.63 2.64 -12.74
CA ILE A 327 -9.85 1.83 -12.84
C ILE A 327 -9.72 0.66 -11.88
N GLY A 328 -10.61 0.58 -10.88
CA GLY A 328 -10.65 -0.44 -9.85
C GLY A 328 -11.81 -1.41 -10.02
N VAL A 329 -11.57 -2.68 -9.71
CA VAL A 329 -12.58 -3.73 -9.56
C VAL A 329 -12.25 -4.53 -8.32
N ASP A 330 -13.11 -4.48 -7.31
CA ASP A 330 -12.92 -5.17 -6.04
C ASP A 330 -14.06 -6.15 -5.81
N LEU A 331 -13.71 -7.38 -5.45
CA LEU A 331 -14.65 -8.42 -5.09
C LEU A 331 -14.20 -9.06 -3.77
N PHE A 332 -15.10 -9.07 -2.81
CA PHE A 332 -14.87 -9.70 -1.51
C PHE A 332 -16.01 -10.67 -1.19
N GLY A 333 -15.66 -11.81 -0.59
CA GLY A 333 -16.64 -12.77 -0.11
C GLY A 333 -16.12 -13.49 1.13
N SER A 334 -16.96 -13.57 2.17
CA SER A 334 -16.67 -14.31 3.40
C SER A 334 -17.83 -15.23 3.74
N LEU A 335 -17.50 -16.48 4.12
CA LEU A 335 -18.42 -17.45 4.70
C LEU A 335 -17.94 -17.80 6.10
N SER A 336 -18.84 -17.85 7.06
CA SER A 336 -18.53 -18.22 8.43
C SER A 336 -19.49 -19.30 8.96
N LEU A 337 -18.98 -20.16 9.81
CA LEU A 337 -19.77 -21.12 10.60
C LEU A 337 -19.41 -20.90 12.07
N GLU A 338 -20.41 -20.53 12.87
CA GLU A 338 -20.26 -20.30 14.31
C GLU A 338 -21.14 -21.34 15.06
N ASN A 339 -20.52 -22.12 15.93
CA ASN A 339 -21.20 -23.12 16.73
C ASN A 339 -20.70 -23.04 18.17
N GLY A 340 -21.30 -22.15 18.96
CA GLY A 340 -20.93 -21.94 20.36
C GLY A 340 -19.46 -21.56 20.51
N ALA A 341 -18.63 -22.54 20.89
CA ALA A 341 -17.20 -22.36 21.14
C ALA A 341 -16.33 -22.50 19.86
N ASN A 342 -16.92 -22.69 18.70
CA ASN A 342 -16.17 -22.93 17.47
C ASN A 342 -16.58 -21.94 16.38
N THR A 343 -15.60 -21.31 15.77
CA THR A 343 -15.76 -20.43 14.61
C THR A 343 -14.83 -20.90 13.51
N VAL A 344 -15.35 -21.06 12.30
CA VAL A 344 -14.57 -21.30 11.10
C VAL A 344 -14.97 -20.28 10.07
N LYS A 345 -13.97 -19.62 9.43
CA LYS A 345 -14.19 -18.56 8.46
C LYS A 345 -13.40 -18.84 7.19
N TRP A 346 -14.05 -18.70 6.05
CA TRP A 346 -13.45 -18.75 4.74
C TRP A 346 -13.60 -17.39 4.05
N THR A 347 -12.48 -16.73 3.77
CA THR A 347 -12.43 -15.37 3.21
C THR A 347 -11.77 -15.41 1.84
N ASN A 348 -12.35 -14.68 0.87
CA ASN A 348 -11.82 -14.53 -0.47
C ASN A 348 -11.81 -13.04 -0.83
N LEU A 349 -10.70 -12.58 -1.38
CA LEU A 349 -10.51 -11.21 -1.85
C LEU A 349 -9.93 -11.23 -3.25
N TYR A 350 -10.52 -10.48 -4.16
CA TYR A 350 -9.96 -10.16 -5.46
C TYR A 350 -9.97 -8.65 -5.64
N VAL A 351 -8.81 -8.09 -5.92
CA VAL A 351 -8.62 -6.68 -6.22
C VAL A 351 -7.90 -6.57 -7.56
N ARG A 352 -8.41 -5.74 -8.45
CA ARG A 352 -7.75 -5.40 -9.70
C ARG A 352 -7.74 -3.90 -9.89
N ASN A 353 -6.55 -3.32 -9.93
CA ASN A 353 -6.31 -1.91 -10.17
C ASN A 353 -5.50 -1.73 -11.45
N VAL A 354 -6.03 -0.93 -12.35
CA VAL A 354 -5.38 -0.60 -13.62
C VAL A 354 -5.09 0.89 -13.67
N THR A 355 -3.88 1.25 -14.07
CA THR A 355 -3.49 2.62 -14.37
C THR A 355 -3.14 2.74 -15.86
N LYS A 356 -3.88 3.61 -16.56
CA LYS A 356 -3.58 4.05 -17.91
C LYS A 356 -3.01 5.47 -17.85
N ALA A 357 -1.73 5.64 -18.15
CA ALA A 357 -1.05 6.92 -18.04
C ALA A 357 -0.53 7.42 -19.38
N THR A 358 -0.57 8.74 -19.54
CA THR A 358 0.01 9.44 -20.70
C THR A 358 0.77 10.65 -20.18
N ARG A 359 2.07 10.69 -20.43
CA ARG A 359 2.96 11.78 -19.99
C ARG A 359 3.72 12.38 -21.15
N SER A 360 3.86 13.69 -21.14
CA SER A 360 4.81 14.42 -21.99
C SER A 360 5.58 15.39 -21.11
N ARG A 361 6.89 15.45 -21.32
CA ARG A 361 7.76 16.47 -20.72
C ARG A 361 8.60 17.12 -21.80
N GLU A 362 8.77 18.43 -21.71
CA GLU A 362 9.63 19.16 -22.65
C GLU A 362 10.40 20.26 -21.93
N GLY A 363 11.64 20.48 -22.35
CA GLY A 363 12.49 21.52 -21.77
C GLY A 363 13.96 21.35 -22.13
N PHE A 364 14.78 22.21 -21.55
CA PHE A 364 16.20 22.24 -21.79
C PHE A 364 16.94 21.13 -21.02
N ASN A 365 17.91 20.51 -21.68
CA ASN A 365 18.79 19.52 -21.08
C ASN A 365 20.25 19.83 -21.45
N ASP A 366 21.04 20.15 -20.42
CA ASP A 366 22.46 20.54 -20.55
C ASP A 366 23.32 19.42 -21.18
N LEU A 367 23.00 18.13 -20.89
CA LEU A 367 23.75 17.00 -21.45
C LEU A 367 23.64 16.92 -22.96
N THR A 368 22.52 17.33 -23.51
CA THR A 368 22.28 17.38 -24.96
C THR A 368 22.57 18.76 -25.52
N GLY A 369 22.66 19.79 -24.68
CA GLY A 369 22.80 21.20 -25.08
C GLY A 369 21.59 21.71 -25.85
N ASN A 370 20.41 21.11 -25.70
CA ASN A 370 19.23 21.39 -26.51
C ASN A 370 17.93 21.18 -25.72
N ASN A 371 16.84 21.78 -26.22
CA ASN A 371 15.53 21.39 -25.76
C ASN A 371 15.17 19.99 -26.27
N THR A 372 14.65 19.18 -25.36
CA THR A 372 14.18 17.83 -25.65
C THR A 372 12.72 17.67 -25.24
N ARG A 373 12.03 16.71 -25.84
CA ARG A 373 10.70 16.28 -25.43
C ARG A 373 10.68 14.77 -25.34
N ASP A 374 10.09 14.21 -24.28
CA ASP A 374 9.83 12.79 -24.13
C ASP A 374 8.32 12.57 -23.95
N ASP A 375 7.76 11.70 -24.78
CA ASP A 375 6.35 11.27 -24.72
C ASP A 375 6.28 9.83 -24.24
N TYR A 376 5.42 9.54 -23.26
CA TYR A 376 5.23 8.22 -22.65
C TYR A 376 3.77 7.80 -22.74
N THR A 377 3.54 6.53 -23.02
CA THR A 377 2.23 5.88 -22.85
C THR A 377 2.41 4.61 -22.07
N GLU A 378 1.59 4.43 -21.05
CA GLU A 378 1.71 3.36 -20.07
C GLU A 378 0.34 2.75 -19.79
N TRP A 379 0.33 1.46 -19.58
CA TRP A 379 -0.78 0.69 -19.05
C TRP A 379 -0.20 -0.37 -18.14
N PHE A 380 -0.55 -0.36 -16.88
CA PHE A 380 -0.17 -1.42 -15.99
C PHE A 380 -1.33 -1.88 -15.12
N GLU A 381 -1.39 -3.17 -14.96
CA GLU A 381 -2.41 -3.88 -14.21
C GLU A 381 -1.78 -4.41 -12.93
N ARG A 382 -2.48 -4.23 -11.79
CA ARG A 382 -2.13 -4.82 -10.51
C ARG A 382 -3.29 -5.69 -10.07
N GLU A 383 -3.05 -6.97 -9.87
CA GLU A 383 -4.04 -7.90 -9.37
C GLU A 383 -3.60 -8.48 -8.04
N LEU A 384 -4.54 -8.68 -7.15
CA LEU A 384 -4.38 -9.46 -5.91
C LEU A 384 -5.55 -10.43 -5.80
N PHE A 385 -5.25 -11.71 -5.68
CA PHE A 385 -6.20 -12.70 -5.24
C PHE A 385 -5.71 -13.35 -3.95
N SER A 386 -6.56 -13.39 -2.93
CA SER A 386 -6.27 -14.02 -1.65
C SER A 386 -7.42 -14.91 -1.22
N THR A 387 -7.11 -16.10 -0.77
CA THR A 387 -8.06 -17.02 -0.12
C THR A 387 -7.48 -17.48 1.21
N GLN A 388 -8.29 -17.43 2.26
CA GLN A 388 -7.87 -17.72 3.61
C GLN A 388 -8.92 -18.55 4.33
N LEU A 389 -8.48 -19.58 5.02
CA LEU A 389 -9.28 -20.36 5.96
C LEU A 389 -8.71 -20.19 7.36
N SER A 390 -9.57 -19.83 8.31
CA SER A 390 -9.19 -19.66 9.71
C SER A 390 -10.22 -20.29 10.63
N GLY A 391 -9.78 -20.67 11.82
CA GLY A 391 -10.66 -21.20 12.84
C GLY A 391 -10.20 -20.83 14.24
N GLU A 392 -11.18 -20.69 15.14
CA GLU A 392 -11.03 -20.40 16.55
C GLU A 392 -11.88 -21.39 17.33
N HIS A 393 -11.27 -22.09 18.27
CA HIS A 393 -11.91 -23.17 19.00
C HIS A 393 -11.59 -23.08 20.48
N TYR A 394 -12.65 -23.02 21.28
CA TYR A 394 -12.56 -23.06 22.75
C TYR A 394 -12.97 -24.46 23.23
N PHE A 395 -12.18 -25.07 24.11
CA PHE A 395 -12.46 -26.40 24.68
C PHE A 395 -11.93 -26.53 26.09
N GLY A 396 -12.39 -27.61 26.78
CA GLY A 396 -12.16 -27.79 28.20
C GLY A 396 -13.44 -27.57 28.99
N GLY A 397 -13.39 -27.88 30.28
CA GLY A 397 -14.61 -27.81 31.16
C GLY A 397 -15.03 -26.37 31.50
N ARG A 398 -14.15 -25.37 31.23
CA ARG A 398 -14.35 -23.95 31.50
C ARG A 398 -13.79 -23.10 30.36
N ASP A 399 -13.68 -23.66 29.16
CA ASP A 399 -13.08 -23.03 27.99
C ASP A 399 -11.63 -22.53 28.24
N GLU A 400 -10.88 -23.30 29.05
CA GLU A 400 -9.51 -22.97 29.40
C GLU A 400 -8.49 -23.16 28.31
N TRP A 401 -8.84 -23.86 27.22
CA TRP A 401 -8.02 -24.05 26.04
C TRP A 401 -8.59 -23.27 24.87
N GLU A 402 -7.74 -22.56 24.19
CA GLU A 402 -8.06 -21.83 22.95
C GLU A 402 -7.08 -22.26 21.86
N LEU A 403 -7.60 -22.70 20.71
CA LEU A 403 -6.84 -23.02 19.52
C LEU A 403 -7.26 -22.07 18.41
N GLU A 404 -6.35 -21.22 17.99
CA GLU A 404 -6.48 -20.40 16.78
C GLU A 404 -5.60 -21.01 15.68
N TRP A 405 -6.13 -21.09 14.46
CA TRP A 405 -5.34 -21.53 13.31
C TRP A 405 -5.75 -20.77 12.05
N ARG A 406 -4.81 -20.61 11.15
CA ARG A 406 -5.02 -19.96 9.86
C ARG A 406 -4.15 -20.58 8.79
N GLY A 407 -4.67 -20.60 7.56
CA GLY A 407 -3.95 -20.96 6.36
C GLY A 407 -4.38 -20.06 5.22
N SER A 408 -3.45 -19.55 4.46
CA SER A 408 -3.74 -18.66 3.33
C SER A 408 -2.90 -19.01 2.11
N TRP A 409 -3.49 -18.74 0.95
CA TRP A 409 -2.82 -18.66 -0.33
C TRP A 409 -3.18 -17.32 -0.96
N ALA A 410 -2.17 -16.56 -1.36
CA ALA A 410 -2.38 -15.28 -2.01
C ALA A 410 -1.40 -15.13 -3.17
N GLN A 411 -1.85 -14.55 -4.26
CA GLN A 411 -1.06 -14.25 -5.45
C GLN A 411 -1.33 -12.82 -5.90
N THR A 412 -0.26 -12.12 -6.26
CA THR A 412 -0.36 -10.85 -6.98
C THR A 412 0.34 -10.97 -8.32
N SER A 413 -0.13 -10.20 -9.29
CA SER A 413 0.58 -9.96 -10.53
C SER A 413 0.62 -8.47 -10.85
N ARG A 414 1.68 -8.05 -11.54
CA ARG A 414 1.78 -6.76 -12.20
C ARG A 414 2.18 -6.98 -13.66
N ASP A 415 1.27 -6.69 -14.54
CA ASP A 415 1.50 -6.72 -15.99
C ASP A 415 1.59 -5.29 -16.53
N ALA A 416 2.67 -4.96 -17.22
CA ALA A 416 2.83 -3.70 -17.94
C ALA A 416 3.14 -3.98 -19.43
N PRO A 417 2.10 -4.30 -20.19
CA PRO A 417 2.24 -4.59 -21.61
C PRO A 417 2.33 -3.30 -22.43
N TYR A 418 3.24 -3.29 -23.40
CA TYR A 418 3.33 -2.25 -24.40
C TYR A 418 3.55 -0.83 -23.86
N GLU A 419 4.38 -0.66 -22.84
CA GLU A 419 4.83 0.67 -22.40
C GLU A 419 5.70 1.31 -23.49
N THR A 420 5.49 2.59 -23.81
CA THR A 420 6.26 3.28 -24.85
C THR A 420 6.93 4.55 -24.33
N ARG A 421 8.12 4.84 -24.88
CA ARG A 421 8.80 6.12 -24.76
C ARG A 421 9.29 6.55 -26.13
N PHE A 422 9.00 7.79 -26.53
CA PHE A 422 9.50 8.43 -27.73
C PHE A 422 10.13 9.78 -27.40
N GLY A 423 11.43 9.91 -27.71
CA GLY A 423 12.19 11.14 -27.48
C GLY A 423 12.33 11.99 -28.75
N TYR A 424 12.39 13.29 -28.54
CA TYR A 424 12.56 14.31 -29.59
C TYR A 424 13.62 15.32 -29.17
N GLY A 425 14.33 15.87 -30.13
CA GLY A 425 15.21 17.01 -29.99
C GLY A 425 14.67 18.21 -30.79
N GLN A 426 14.90 19.43 -30.29
CA GLN A 426 14.43 20.64 -30.94
C GLN A 426 15.46 21.15 -31.97
N LEU A 427 15.01 21.45 -33.17
CA LEU A 427 15.82 22.13 -34.21
C LEU A 427 15.89 23.64 -33.92
N PRO A 428 16.87 24.38 -34.52
CA PRO A 428 16.96 25.82 -34.38
C PRO A 428 15.73 26.63 -34.83
N ASP A 429 14.85 26.02 -35.66
CA ASP A 429 13.58 26.60 -36.07
C ASP A 429 12.44 26.40 -35.04
N GLY A 430 12.72 25.77 -33.89
CA GLY A 430 11.77 25.48 -32.83
C GLY A 430 11.00 24.17 -33.05
N THR A 431 11.20 23.46 -34.16
CA THR A 431 10.48 22.20 -34.45
C THR A 431 11.08 21.03 -33.69
N PHE A 432 10.27 20.24 -33.03
CA PHE A 432 10.68 18.96 -32.43
C PHE A 432 10.75 17.87 -33.53
N VAL A 433 11.84 17.12 -33.51
CA VAL A 433 12.12 16.01 -34.46
C VAL A 433 12.49 14.76 -33.71
N HIS A 434 12.11 13.58 -34.23
CA HIS A 434 12.39 12.31 -33.57
C HIS A 434 13.88 12.08 -33.32
N ASN A 435 14.21 11.76 -32.06
CA ASN A 435 15.47 11.15 -31.69
C ASN A 435 15.32 9.63 -31.75
N ILE A 436 15.78 9.02 -32.87
CA ILE A 436 15.60 7.57 -33.07
C ILE A 436 16.33 6.71 -32.02
N GLN A 437 17.30 7.25 -31.29
CA GLN A 437 17.96 6.52 -30.20
C GLN A 437 17.14 6.45 -28.92
N SER A 438 16.16 7.34 -28.76
CA SER A 438 15.35 7.48 -27.53
C SER A 438 14.00 6.79 -27.62
N ASN A 439 13.73 5.91 -28.63
CA ASN A 439 12.50 5.15 -28.64
C ASN A 439 12.63 3.82 -27.86
N ARG A 440 11.61 3.45 -27.13
CA ARG A 440 11.52 2.17 -26.39
C ARG A 440 10.09 1.66 -26.42
N ILE A 441 9.95 0.35 -26.49
CA ILE A 441 8.70 -0.38 -26.26
C ILE A 441 9.04 -1.49 -25.29
N SER A 442 8.44 -1.46 -24.12
CA SER A 442 8.73 -2.40 -23.03
C SER A 442 7.53 -3.26 -22.70
N PHE A 443 7.82 -4.48 -22.27
CA PHE A 443 6.89 -5.45 -21.71
C PHE A 443 7.48 -5.93 -20.40
N SER A 444 6.77 -5.79 -19.31
CA SER A 444 7.20 -6.28 -17.98
C SER A 444 6.10 -7.08 -17.32
N GLU A 445 6.49 -8.16 -16.67
CA GLU A 445 5.63 -9.04 -15.88
C GLU A 445 6.29 -9.27 -14.54
N LEU A 446 5.50 -9.26 -13.47
CA LEU A 446 5.90 -9.64 -12.13
C LEU A 446 4.78 -10.47 -11.51
N ASP A 447 5.12 -11.67 -11.08
CA ASP A 447 4.24 -12.56 -10.31
C ASP A 447 4.83 -12.76 -8.92
N ASP A 448 4.01 -12.68 -7.89
CA ASP A 448 4.42 -12.88 -6.50
C ASP A 448 3.35 -13.72 -5.78
N THR A 449 3.76 -14.83 -5.18
CA THR A 449 2.87 -15.79 -4.52
C THR A 449 3.32 -16.04 -3.10
N VAL A 450 2.39 -15.95 -2.15
CA VAL A 450 2.61 -16.28 -0.74
C VAL A 450 1.69 -17.40 -0.31
N VAL A 451 2.28 -18.45 0.27
CA VAL A 451 1.55 -19.48 1.00
C VAL A 451 1.93 -19.38 2.46
N SER A 452 0.95 -19.24 3.35
CA SER A 452 1.24 -19.11 4.77
C SER A 452 0.32 -19.96 5.63
N GLY A 453 0.79 -20.27 6.85
CA GLY A 453 -0.01 -20.96 7.84
C GLY A 453 0.50 -20.69 9.25
N GLY A 454 -0.39 -20.83 10.21
CA GLY A 454 -0.06 -20.68 11.62
C GLY A 454 -1.09 -21.36 12.52
N ALA A 455 -0.65 -21.72 13.71
CA ALA A 455 -1.52 -22.24 14.76
C ALA A 455 -1.00 -21.79 16.12
N ASP A 456 -1.91 -21.34 16.98
CA ASP A 456 -1.66 -20.80 18.31
C ASP A 456 -2.51 -21.57 19.30
N LEU A 457 -1.88 -22.26 20.26
CA LEU A 457 -2.56 -22.98 21.32
C LEU A 457 -2.33 -22.24 22.63
N SER A 458 -3.40 -21.73 23.21
CA SER A 458 -3.38 -21.03 24.48
C SER A 458 -4.04 -21.86 25.58
N TYR A 459 -3.48 -21.76 26.79
CA TYR A 459 -4.04 -22.34 28.02
C TYR A 459 -4.19 -21.27 29.08
N ILE A 460 -5.41 -21.09 29.58
CA ILE A 460 -5.73 -20.13 30.62
C ILE A 460 -5.71 -20.86 31.97
N LEU A 461 -4.71 -20.54 32.77
CA LEU A 461 -4.55 -21.09 34.14
C LEU A 461 -5.14 -20.11 35.14
N PRO A 462 -6.25 -20.48 35.85
CA PRO A 462 -6.75 -19.67 36.91
C PRO A 462 -5.77 -19.70 38.09
N LEU A 463 -5.36 -18.53 38.55
CA LEU A 463 -4.50 -18.32 39.72
C LEU A 463 -5.35 -17.97 40.93
N SER A 464 -4.72 -17.85 42.12
CA SER A 464 -5.40 -17.39 43.36
C SER A 464 -5.87 -15.94 43.20
N ASN A 465 -6.96 -15.58 43.91
CA ASN A 465 -7.52 -14.23 43.95
C ASN A 465 -8.08 -13.70 42.60
N ALA A 466 -8.77 -14.57 41.85
CA ALA A 466 -9.38 -14.26 40.55
C ALA A 466 -8.40 -13.74 39.49
N ARG A 467 -7.10 -14.01 39.64
CA ARG A 467 -6.07 -13.74 38.63
C ARG A 467 -5.96 -14.91 37.67
N GLU A 468 -5.46 -14.63 36.46
CA GLU A 468 -5.24 -15.64 35.43
C GLU A 468 -3.83 -15.52 34.84
N ALA A 469 -3.32 -16.64 34.35
CA ALA A 469 -2.13 -16.66 33.51
C ALA A 469 -2.46 -17.38 32.20
N LYS A 470 -2.22 -16.72 31.05
CA LYS A 470 -2.39 -17.30 29.72
C LYS A 470 -1.03 -17.74 29.20
N PHE A 471 -0.89 -19.01 28.89
CA PHE A 471 0.30 -19.58 28.21
C PHE A 471 -0.05 -19.85 26.77
N THR A 472 0.73 -19.31 25.84
CA THR A 472 0.52 -19.51 24.41
C THR A 472 1.76 -20.14 23.80
N LEU A 473 1.56 -21.21 23.04
CA LEU A 473 2.56 -21.82 22.17
C LEU A 473 2.08 -21.69 20.73
N GLY A 474 2.89 -21.13 19.88
CA GLY A 474 2.51 -20.95 18.50
C GLY A 474 3.59 -21.40 17.52
N VAL A 475 3.12 -21.76 16.34
CA VAL A 475 3.95 -22.04 15.17
C VAL A 475 3.41 -21.28 13.98
N SER A 476 4.29 -20.74 13.14
CA SER A 476 3.87 -20.07 11.90
C SER A 476 4.96 -20.22 10.84
N GLY A 477 4.56 -20.12 9.58
CA GLY A 477 5.50 -20.11 8.49
C GLY A 477 4.88 -19.57 7.23
N TYR A 478 5.71 -19.09 6.32
CA TYR A 478 5.31 -18.70 4.98
C TYR A 478 6.42 -19.01 3.97
N ASP A 479 5.99 -19.21 2.73
CA ASP A 479 6.82 -19.35 1.54
C ASP A 479 6.36 -18.29 0.55
N ASN A 480 7.27 -17.42 0.13
CA ASN A 480 7.01 -16.36 -0.83
C ASN A 480 7.90 -16.55 -2.05
N GLN A 481 7.32 -16.61 -3.23
CA GLN A 481 8.00 -16.81 -4.52
C GLN A 481 7.66 -15.66 -5.45
N ARG A 482 8.69 -15.01 -6.01
CA ARG A 482 8.55 -13.91 -6.95
C ARG A 482 9.34 -14.14 -8.22
N ASP A 483 8.66 -13.98 -9.35
CA ASP A 483 9.26 -13.95 -10.68
C ASP A 483 9.11 -12.57 -11.28
N SER A 484 10.18 -12.05 -11.91
CA SER A 484 10.13 -10.76 -12.61
C SER A 484 10.89 -10.84 -13.92
N VAL A 485 10.25 -10.38 -14.99
CA VAL A 485 10.86 -10.30 -16.32
C VAL A 485 10.52 -8.97 -16.99
N GLN A 486 11.51 -8.36 -17.65
CA GLN A 486 11.32 -7.16 -18.46
C GLN A 486 12.01 -7.34 -19.81
N ARG A 487 11.28 -7.09 -20.89
CA ARG A 487 11.77 -7.09 -22.26
C ARG A 487 11.65 -5.70 -22.85
N THR A 488 12.71 -5.22 -23.47
CA THR A 488 12.75 -3.88 -24.09
C THR A 488 13.20 -3.97 -25.54
N LEU A 489 12.40 -3.41 -26.40
CA LEU A 489 12.59 -3.33 -27.83
C LEU A 489 12.78 -1.87 -28.24
N ARG A 490 13.50 -1.64 -29.33
CA ARG A 490 13.57 -0.33 -29.99
C ARG A 490 13.59 -0.46 -31.50
N PHE A 491 13.24 0.61 -32.19
CA PHE A 491 13.48 0.74 -33.61
C PHE A 491 14.77 1.53 -33.86
N ILE A 492 15.60 1.04 -34.75
CA ILE A 492 16.79 1.73 -35.24
C ILE A 492 16.60 2.08 -36.72
N ALA A 493 17.33 3.09 -37.19
CA ALA A 493 17.42 3.45 -38.61
C ALA A 493 18.87 3.19 -39.07
N PRO A 494 19.19 2.00 -39.59
CA PRO A 494 20.57 1.64 -39.96
C PRO A 494 21.23 2.61 -40.95
N ASN A 495 20.45 3.22 -41.86
CA ASN A 495 20.91 4.17 -42.87
C ASN A 495 20.61 5.65 -42.47
N GLY A 496 20.20 5.89 -41.18
CA GLY A 496 19.73 7.21 -40.77
C GLY A 496 18.34 7.55 -41.29
N LEU A 497 17.78 8.67 -40.81
CA LEU A 497 16.50 9.21 -41.24
C LEU A 497 16.69 10.45 -42.08
N THR A 498 15.84 10.62 -43.10
CA THR A 498 15.80 11.86 -43.88
C THR A 498 15.16 13.01 -43.04
N PRO A 499 15.41 14.29 -43.45
CA PRO A 499 14.79 15.43 -42.78
C PRO A 499 13.25 15.38 -42.69
N ASP A 500 12.59 14.80 -43.69
CA ASP A 500 11.13 14.64 -43.70
C ASP A 500 10.68 13.52 -42.77
N GLN A 501 11.44 12.43 -42.67
CA GLN A 501 11.16 11.32 -41.78
C GLN A 501 11.28 11.71 -40.30
N VAL A 502 12.33 12.46 -39.90
CA VAL A 502 12.50 12.90 -38.52
C VAL A 502 11.40 13.88 -38.06
N ARG A 503 10.75 14.59 -39.03
CA ARG A 503 9.63 15.52 -38.78
C ARG A 503 8.27 14.86 -38.88
N SER A 504 8.22 13.59 -39.24
CA SER A 504 6.96 12.86 -39.39
C SER A 504 6.28 12.66 -38.03
N ARG A 505 4.96 12.53 -38.04
CA ARG A 505 4.20 12.12 -36.83
C ARG A 505 4.58 10.69 -36.41
N VAL A 506 4.57 10.39 -35.12
CA VAL A 506 5.04 9.11 -34.55
C VAL A 506 4.37 7.88 -35.18
N ASP A 507 3.06 7.94 -35.45
CA ASP A 507 2.31 6.84 -36.05
C ASP A 507 2.68 6.60 -37.52
N PHE A 508 3.08 7.64 -38.26
CA PHE A 508 3.55 7.50 -39.61
C PHE A 508 5.00 7.03 -39.69
N LEU A 509 5.91 7.58 -38.84
CA LEU A 509 7.31 7.16 -38.82
C LEU A 509 7.42 5.66 -38.50
N PHE A 510 6.71 5.21 -37.49
CA PHE A 510 6.73 3.81 -37.05
C PHE A 510 5.59 2.97 -37.65
N SER A 511 5.18 3.27 -38.87
CA SER A 511 4.17 2.51 -39.62
C SER A 511 4.79 1.35 -40.40
N ASP A 512 3.95 0.42 -40.85
CA ASP A 512 4.32 -0.72 -41.71
C ASP A 512 5.09 -0.29 -42.98
N PHE A 513 4.80 0.90 -43.46
CA PHE A 513 5.46 1.45 -44.67
C PHE A 513 6.96 1.66 -44.43
N ASN A 514 7.35 2.13 -43.26
CA ASN A 514 8.74 2.44 -42.93
C ASN A 514 9.48 1.25 -42.28
N ILE A 515 8.76 0.33 -41.65
CA ILE A 515 9.37 -0.85 -40.99
C ILE A 515 9.82 -1.86 -42.07
N GLY A 516 11.10 -2.12 -42.08
CA GLY A 516 11.84 -2.91 -43.08
C GLY A 516 12.62 -2.02 -44.02
N PRO A 517 12.01 -1.10 -44.80
CA PRO A 517 12.77 -0.22 -45.69
C PRO A 517 13.63 0.83 -44.98
N VAL A 518 13.17 1.38 -43.87
CA VAL A 518 13.81 2.50 -43.15
C VAL A 518 14.16 2.09 -41.72
N LEU A 519 13.23 1.48 -41.01
CA LEU A 519 13.35 1.10 -39.58
C LEU A 519 13.52 -0.40 -39.46
N GLN A 520 14.35 -0.80 -38.50
CA GLN A 520 14.57 -2.19 -38.10
C GLN A 520 14.36 -2.33 -36.60
N ILE A 521 13.69 -3.40 -36.16
CA ILE A 521 13.49 -3.69 -34.76
C ILE A 521 14.73 -4.36 -34.18
N GLU A 522 15.14 -3.99 -32.96
CA GLU A 522 16.14 -4.71 -32.18
C GLU A 522 15.74 -4.81 -30.72
N GLU A 523 16.27 -5.80 -30.03
CA GLU A 523 16.08 -6.01 -28.58
C GLU A 523 17.28 -5.47 -27.80
N VAL A 524 16.98 -4.59 -26.83
CA VAL A 524 17.95 -3.98 -25.90
C VAL A 524 17.78 -4.46 -24.47
N THR A 525 17.05 -5.52 -24.27
CA THR A 525 16.80 -6.17 -22.98
C THR A 525 18.11 -6.45 -22.23
N GLY A 526 18.18 -6.09 -20.94
CA GLY A 526 19.32 -6.40 -20.07
C GLY A 526 20.63 -5.68 -20.43
N SER A 527 20.58 -4.55 -21.14
CA SER A 527 21.77 -3.78 -21.48
C SER A 527 22.44 -3.10 -20.28
N ASN A 528 21.67 -2.78 -19.24
CA ASN A 528 22.11 -2.04 -18.05
C ASN A 528 21.86 -2.76 -16.71
N GLY A 529 21.48 -4.05 -16.73
CA GLY A 529 21.17 -4.84 -15.54
C GLY A 529 20.61 -6.21 -15.93
N ALA A 530 20.26 -7.05 -14.97
CA ALA A 530 19.58 -8.30 -15.24
C ALA A 530 18.20 -8.02 -15.86
N ALA A 531 17.81 -8.81 -16.86
CA ALA A 531 16.52 -8.67 -17.50
C ALA A 531 15.39 -9.38 -16.74
N ALA A 532 15.76 -10.38 -15.95
CA ALA A 532 14.85 -11.18 -15.15
C ALA A 532 15.52 -11.65 -13.86
N TYR A 533 14.71 -11.96 -12.86
CA TYR A 533 15.14 -12.64 -11.65
C TYR A 533 14.03 -13.51 -11.08
N GLU A 534 14.44 -14.55 -10.38
CA GLU A 534 13.60 -15.34 -9.47
C GLU A 534 14.02 -15.06 -8.03
N ALA A 535 13.05 -14.95 -7.14
CA ALA A 535 13.32 -14.72 -5.72
C ALA A 535 12.43 -15.61 -4.86
N ASP A 536 13.03 -16.17 -3.81
CA ASP A 536 12.36 -17.02 -2.84
C ASP A 536 12.64 -16.51 -1.44
N MET A 537 11.62 -16.54 -0.57
CA MET A 537 11.76 -16.28 0.84
C MET A 537 10.92 -17.26 1.64
N ARG A 538 11.59 -18.02 2.50
CA ARG A 538 10.93 -18.97 3.39
C ARG A 538 11.26 -18.63 4.84
N VAL A 539 10.23 -18.52 5.66
CA VAL A 539 10.38 -18.28 7.10
C VAL A 539 9.55 -19.30 7.87
N TRP A 540 10.21 -20.00 8.80
CA TRP A 540 9.59 -20.88 9.78
C TRP A 540 9.83 -20.34 11.17
N ALA A 541 8.81 -20.37 12.00
CA ALA A 541 8.90 -19.84 13.34
C ALA A 541 8.12 -20.65 14.36
N GLY A 542 8.67 -20.70 15.56
CA GLY A 542 7.97 -21.17 16.74
C GLY A 542 8.13 -20.18 17.88
N TYR A 543 7.09 -19.98 18.67
CA TYR A 543 7.16 -19.06 19.80
C TYR A 543 6.45 -19.58 21.04
N ALA A 544 6.88 -19.06 22.17
CA ALA A 544 6.20 -19.24 23.45
C ALA A 544 6.00 -17.88 24.12
N GLN A 545 4.82 -17.68 24.70
CA GLN A 545 4.45 -16.46 25.40
C GLN A 545 3.70 -16.81 26.68
N VAL A 546 3.96 -16.05 27.73
CA VAL A 546 3.19 -16.07 28.97
C VAL A 546 2.69 -14.67 29.26
N GLU A 547 1.41 -14.55 29.56
CA GLU A 547 0.77 -13.33 30.03
C GLU A 547 0.14 -13.60 31.39
N ALA A 548 0.51 -12.86 32.41
CA ALA A 548 0.04 -13.10 33.76
C ALA A 548 -0.05 -11.81 34.55
N GLU A 549 -1.08 -11.71 35.38
CA GLU A 549 -1.13 -10.72 36.45
C GLU A 549 -0.22 -11.16 37.62
N ILE A 550 1.04 -10.66 37.57
CA ILE A 550 2.09 -11.04 38.56
C ILE A 550 1.88 -10.42 39.94
N LEU A 551 1.35 -9.18 39.96
CA LEU A 551 0.92 -8.47 41.16
C LEU A 551 -0.48 -7.88 40.87
N PRO A 552 -1.28 -7.55 41.90
CA PRO A 552 -2.56 -6.87 41.67
C PRO A 552 -2.40 -5.65 40.77
N LEU A 553 -3.12 -5.58 39.66
CA LEU A 553 -3.09 -4.50 38.68
C LEU A 553 -1.78 -4.40 37.87
N VAL A 554 -0.89 -5.41 37.94
CA VAL A 554 0.35 -5.46 37.15
C VAL A 554 0.37 -6.73 36.30
N ASN A 555 0.17 -6.55 35.01
CA ASN A 555 0.26 -7.60 34.00
C ASN A 555 1.65 -7.62 33.39
N LEU A 556 2.25 -8.79 33.26
CA LEU A 556 3.51 -9.01 32.59
C LEU A 556 3.31 -10.00 31.44
N THR A 557 3.68 -9.59 30.22
CA THR A 557 3.75 -10.44 29.04
C THR A 557 5.22 -10.68 28.74
N LEU A 558 5.63 -11.94 28.70
CA LEU A 558 6.97 -12.35 28.29
C LEU A 558 6.85 -13.36 27.16
N GLY A 559 7.61 -13.14 26.11
CA GLY A 559 7.62 -14.03 24.95
C GLY A 559 9.01 -14.16 24.34
N ALA A 560 9.20 -15.23 23.63
CA ALA A 560 10.35 -15.41 22.77
C ALA A 560 9.94 -16.17 21.50
N ARG A 561 10.41 -15.70 20.37
CA ARG A 561 10.18 -16.29 19.04
C ARG A 561 11.51 -16.72 18.46
N TYR A 562 11.57 -17.93 17.97
CA TYR A 562 12.64 -18.42 17.10
C TYR A 562 12.18 -18.37 15.65
N GLU A 563 12.96 -17.75 14.78
CA GLU A 563 12.74 -17.72 13.34
C GLU A 563 13.97 -18.29 12.62
N ASP A 564 13.72 -19.21 11.69
CA ASP A 564 14.65 -19.66 10.65
C ASP A 564 14.20 -19.05 9.33
N GLY A 565 15.03 -18.18 8.75
CA GLY A 565 14.74 -17.41 7.54
C GLY A 565 15.76 -17.67 6.44
N GLN A 566 15.25 -18.03 5.27
CA GLN A 566 16.02 -18.23 4.05
C GLN A 566 15.48 -17.32 2.96
N GLN A 567 16.35 -16.52 2.35
CA GLN A 567 16.00 -15.60 1.27
C GLN A 567 17.02 -15.74 0.15
N SER A 568 16.55 -15.91 -1.09
CA SER A 568 17.40 -15.98 -2.27
C SER A 568 16.87 -15.06 -3.38
N VAL A 569 17.80 -14.49 -4.16
CA VAL A 569 17.50 -13.74 -5.39
C VAL A 569 18.49 -14.19 -6.45
N THR A 570 17.96 -14.78 -7.51
CA THR A 570 18.76 -15.34 -8.61
C THR A 570 18.47 -14.59 -9.91
N PRO A 571 19.44 -13.81 -10.42
CA PRO A 571 19.32 -13.19 -11.74
C PRO A 571 19.27 -14.23 -12.84
N ILE A 572 18.35 -14.06 -13.80
CA ILE A 572 18.14 -14.99 -14.91
C ILE A 572 18.67 -14.38 -16.22
N ASP A 573 19.52 -15.13 -16.92
CA ASP A 573 19.90 -14.79 -18.29
C ASP A 573 18.87 -15.31 -19.29
N LEU A 574 18.20 -14.38 -19.98
CA LEU A 574 17.19 -14.71 -20.97
C LEU A 574 17.75 -15.17 -22.32
N PHE A 575 19.08 -15.19 -22.50
CA PHE A 575 19.75 -15.43 -23.79
C PHE A 575 20.71 -16.64 -23.75
N GLY A 576 20.65 -17.44 -22.69
CA GLY A 576 21.41 -18.69 -22.56
C GLY A 576 22.91 -18.55 -22.26
N GLY A 577 23.32 -17.37 -21.78
CA GLY A 577 24.67 -17.10 -21.29
C GLY A 577 24.78 -17.15 -19.77
N GLN A 578 25.79 -16.48 -19.22
CA GLN A 578 25.88 -16.13 -17.79
C GLN A 578 25.47 -14.68 -17.63
N THR A 579 24.66 -14.38 -16.63
CA THR A 579 24.17 -13.02 -16.38
C THR A 579 25.28 -12.02 -16.06
N GLY A 580 26.45 -12.49 -15.61
CA GLY A 580 27.48 -11.62 -15.05
C GLY A 580 27.13 -11.04 -13.67
N PHE A 581 25.92 -11.29 -13.18
CA PHE A 581 25.45 -10.85 -11.87
C PHE A 581 25.44 -12.02 -10.89
N LEU A 582 25.77 -11.74 -9.63
CA LEU A 582 25.82 -12.75 -8.59
C LEU A 582 24.43 -13.02 -8.01
N PRO A 583 24.06 -14.28 -7.74
CA PRO A 583 22.91 -14.60 -6.92
C PRO A 583 23.17 -14.18 -5.47
N THR A 584 22.13 -13.80 -4.77
CA THR A 584 22.15 -13.52 -3.33
C THR A 584 21.49 -14.67 -2.60
N GLN A 585 22.09 -15.08 -1.47
CA GLN A 585 21.51 -16.04 -0.54
C GLN A 585 21.77 -15.58 0.88
N ILE A 586 20.72 -15.38 1.66
CA ILE A 586 20.75 -14.99 3.07
C ILE A 586 20.07 -16.11 3.85
N GLU A 587 20.82 -16.81 4.69
CA GLU A 587 20.33 -17.85 5.59
C GLU A 587 20.68 -17.45 7.00
N GLN A 588 19.67 -17.19 7.84
CA GLN A 588 19.89 -16.68 9.19
C GLN A 588 18.76 -17.04 10.12
N ASP A 589 19.12 -17.52 11.31
CA ASP A 589 18.17 -17.78 12.39
C ASP A 589 18.30 -16.74 13.51
N TYR A 590 17.16 -16.46 14.15
CA TYR A 590 17.05 -15.43 15.17
C TYR A 590 16.27 -15.90 16.38
N ILE A 591 16.70 -15.46 17.57
CA ILE A 591 15.89 -15.49 18.78
C ILE A 591 15.45 -14.06 19.10
N LEU A 592 14.15 -13.83 19.11
CA LEU A 592 13.51 -12.54 19.24
C LEU A 592 12.72 -12.47 20.55
N PRO A 593 13.35 -11.98 21.65
CA PRO A 593 12.67 -11.82 22.93
C PRO A 593 11.76 -10.58 22.89
N ALA A 594 10.65 -10.67 23.63
CA ALA A 594 9.72 -9.58 23.88
C ALA A 594 9.26 -9.57 25.32
N ALA A 595 9.16 -8.39 25.89
CA ALA A 595 8.62 -8.19 27.25
C ALA A 595 7.76 -6.93 27.28
N THR A 596 6.55 -7.03 27.83
CA THR A 596 5.66 -5.89 28.06
C THR A 596 5.12 -5.95 29.46
N LEU A 597 5.22 -4.86 30.20
CA LEU A 597 4.65 -4.70 31.54
C LEU A 597 3.57 -3.63 31.48
N THR A 598 2.34 -3.99 31.89
CA THR A 598 1.19 -3.09 32.01
C THR A 598 0.81 -2.93 33.47
N TRP A 599 0.93 -1.71 33.97
CA TRP A 599 0.61 -1.36 35.34
C TRP A 599 -0.61 -0.45 35.40
N ASN A 600 -1.75 -1.01 35.87
CA ASN A 600 -3.01 -0.29 36.08
C ASN A 600 -2.99 0.38 37.45
N PHE A 601 -2.21 1.46 37.62
CA PHE A 601 -1.99 2.10 38.93
C PHE A 601 -3.19 2.92 39.43
N ALA A 602 -4.20 3.15 38.58
CA ALA A 602 -5.49 3.70 38.94
C ALA A 602 -6.59 3.05 38.09
N GLU A 603 -7.87 3.17 38.50
CA GLU A 603 -9.01 2.55 37.80
C GLU A 603 -9.08 2.93 36.29
N ASN A 604 -8.63 4.13 35.96
CA ASN A 604 -8.69 4.68 34.58
C ASN A 604 -7.31 5.11 34.05
N MET A 605 -6.22 4.71 34.68
CA MET A 605 -4.87 5.04 34.25
C MET A 605 -3.96 3.81 34.22
N GLN A 606 -3.18 3.70 33.18
CA GLN A 606 -2.20 2.62 33.06
C GLN A 606 -0.89 3.12 32.47
N LEU A 607 0.20 2.46 32.86
CA LEU A 607 1.55 2.62 32.32
C LEU A 607 1.95 1.32 31.63
N ARG A 608 2.38 1.41 30.40
CA ARG A 608 2.96 0.29 29.65
C ARG A 608 4.43 0.52 29.40
N LEU A 609 5.22 -0.53 29.59
CA LEU A 609 6.66 -0.55 29.28
C LEU A 609 6.93 -1.74 28.37
N GLY A 610 7.58 -1.51 27.25
CA GLY A 610 7.92 -2.54 26.27
C GLY A 610 9.42 -2.59 26.01
N ALA A 611 9.97 -3.80 25.81
CA ALA A 611 11.33 -4.03 25.36
C ALA A 611 11.36 -5.25 24.43
N SER A 612 12.01 -5.15 23.28
CA SER A 612 12.09 -6.27 22.34
C SER A 612 13.32 -6.19 21.44
N LYS A 613 13.69 -7.34 20.86
CA LYS A 613 14.61 -7.45 19.75
C LYS A 613 13.85 -7.94 18.53
N THR A 614 14.05 -7.27 17.39
CA THR A 614 13.37 -7.54 16.14
C THR A 614 14.34 -7.41 14.97
N LEU A 615 13.86 -7.59 13.74
CA LEU A 615 14.72 -7.53 12.55
C LEU A 615 14.02 -6.82 11.39
N GLY A 616 14.81 -6.44 10.37
CA GLY A 616 14.37 -6.02 9.06
C GLY A 616 15.12 -6.82 7.99
N ARG A 617 14.39 -7.37 7.00
CA ARG A 617 14.99 -8.08 5.87
C ARG A 617 15.01 -7.19 4.64
N PRO A 618 16.11 -7.20 3.84
CA PRO A 618 16.12 -6.54 2.54
C PRO A 618 14.97 -7.05 1.67
N GLN A 619 14.44 -6.18 0.85
CA GLN A 619 13.39 -6.55 -0.09
C GLN A 619 14.00 -7.24 -1.32
N PHE A 620 13.23 -8.08 -2.04
CA PHE A 620 13.74 -8.78 -3.21
C PHE A 620 14.36 -7.85 -4.25
N ARG A 621 13.73 -6.72 -4.48
CA ARG A 621 14.21 -5.74 -5.46
C ARG A 621 15.46 -4.99 -4.99
N GLU A 622 15.63 -4.82 -3.69
CA GLU A 622 16.84 -4.23 -3.13
C GLU A 622 18.07 -5.13 -3.33
N LEU A 623 17.85 -6.44 -3.47
CA LEU A 623 18.86 -7.45 -3.76
C LEU A 623 19.03 -7.71 -5.26
N ALA A 624 17.96 -7.57 -6.07
CA ALA A 624 17.96 -7.92 -7.48
C ALA A 624 18.76 -6.91 -8.33
N PRO A 625 19.77 -7.32 -9.09
CA PRO A 625 20.53 -6.44 -9.96
C PRO A 625 19.79 -6.09 -11.28
N GLN A 626 18.48 -6.15 -11.28
CA GLN A 626 17.62 -5.75 -12.38
C GLN A 626 17.35 -4.25 -12.31
N GLN A 627 17.52 -3.55 -13.42
CA GLN A 627 17.19 -2.13 -13.51
C GLN A 627 15.66 -1.93 -13.61
N TYR A 628 15.14 -1.02 -12.82
CA TYR A 628 13.74 -0.61 -12.84
C TYR A 628 13.65 0.92 -12.81
N THR A 629 12.82 1.49 -13.67
CA THR A 629 12.50 2.92 -13.62
C THR A 629 11.10 3.09 -13.04
N ASP A 630 11.03 3.82 -11.93
CA ASP A 630 9.76 4.19 -11.33
C ASP A 630 9.06 5.25 -12.19
N THR A 631 7.81 4.99 -12.55
CA THR A 631 7.05 5.82 -13.49
C THR A 631 6.54 7.13 -12.85
N GLU A 632 6.47 7.19 -11.52
CA GLU A 632 6.04 8.41 -10.82
C GLU A 632 7.19 9.39 -10.61
N SER A 633 8.33 8.91 -10.12
CA SER A 633 9.51 9.73 -9.84
C SER A 633 10.48 9.84 -11.02
N ASP A 634 10.35 9.00 -12.06
CA ASP A 634 11.28 8.83 -13.20
C ASP A 634 12.70 8.42 -12.75
N ARG A 635 12.83 7.86 -11.53
CA ARG A 635 14.10 7.38 -10.99
C ARG A 635 14.36 5.94 -11.39
N THR A 636 15.58 5.66 -11.71
CA THR A 636 16.03 4.32 -12.01
C THR A 636 16.67 3.70 -10.77
N PHE A 637 16.25 2.49 -10.43
CA PHE A 637 16.76 1.71 -9.30
C PHE A 637 17.49 0.47 -9.78
N ILE A 638 18.54 0.07 -9.04
CA ILE A 638 19.25 -1.19 -9.23
C ILE A 638 19.59 -1.77 -7.85
N GLY A 639 19.30 -3.05 -7.63
CA GLY A 639 19.52 -3.70 -6.34
C GLY A 639 21.00 -3.97 -6.06
N ASN A 640 21.31 -4.21 -4.79
CA ASN A 640 22.62 -4.54 -4.27
C ASN A 640 22.62 -5.97 -3.68
N PRO A 641 23.28 -6.95 -4.30
CA PRO A 641 23.27 -8.33 -3.85
C PRO A 641 24.05 -8.57 -2.53
N TYR A 642 24.70 -7.56 -2.00
CA TYR A 642 25.52 -7.65 -0.78
C TYR A 642 24.81 -7.18 0.49
N LEU A 643 23.51 -6.84 0.42
CA LEU A 643 22.75 -6.44 1.59
C LEU A 643 22.60 -7.58 2.59
N VAL A 644 22.54 -7.21 3.86
CA VAL A 644 22.31 -8.10 5.00
C VAL A 644 21.11 -7.64 5.81
N ASN A 645 20.58 -8.49 6.68
CA ASN A 645 19.47 -8.16 7.58
C ASN A 645 19.88 -7.06 8.57
N THR A 646 18.91 -6.21 8.91
CA THR A 646 19.00 -5.22 9.99
C THR A 646 18.55 -5.86 11.30
N GLU A 647 19.26 -5.66 12.40
CA GLU A 647 18.81 -6.02 13.74
C GLU A 647 18.36 -4.77 14.50
N ILE A 648 17.27 -4.88 15.28
CA ILE A 648 16.64 -3.72 15.90
C ILE A 648 16.36 -4.02 17.38
N VAL A 649 16.79 -3.15 18.28
CA VAL A 649 16.39 -3.13 19.67
C VAL A 649 15.38 -2.03 19.90
N ASN A 650 14.21 -2.37 20.47
CA ASN A 650 13.11 -1.45 20.69
C ASN A 650 12.85 -1.30 22.17
N LEU A 651 12.64 -0.05 22.63
CA LEU A 651 12.22 0.32 23.97
C LEU A 651 11.04 1.29 23.88
N ASP A 652 9.97 1.01 24.59
CA ASP A 652 8.73 1.79 24.60
C ASP A 652 8.26 2.07 26.02
N ALA A 653 7.73 3.27 26.26
CA ALA A 653 6.98 3.57 27.48
C ALA A 653 5.76 4.43 27.11
N ARG A 654 4.56 4.08 27.61
CA ARG A 654 3.33 4.82 27.32
C ARG A 654 2.47 4.92 28.57
N LEU A 655 2.05 6.15 28.87
CA LEU A 655 1.08 6.50 29.90
C LEU A 655 -0.28 6.74 29.24
N GLU A 656 -1.34 6.15 29.77
CA GLU A 656 -2.70 6.23 29.24
C GLU A 656 -3.68 6.61 30.35
N TRP A 657 -4.58 7.55 30.05
CA TRP A 657 -5.65 7.99 30.93
C TRP A 657 -6.98 7.95 30.22
N TYR A 658 -7.85 7.03 30.62
CA TYR A 658 -9.20 6.80 30.09
C TYR A 658 -10.23 7.42 31.06
N PHE A 659 -10.58 8.69 30.86
CA PHE A 659 -11.44 9.42 31.80
C PHE A 659 -12.94 9.25 31.54
N ALA A 660 -13.35 8.69 30.38
CA ALA A 660 -14.71 8.28 30.06
C ALA A 660 -14.69 7.25 28.92
N SER A 661 -15.82 6.56 28.65
CA SER A 661 -15.92 5.61 27.55
C SER A 661 -15.59 6.27 26.21
N GLY A 662 -14.64 5.68 25.48
CA GLY A 662 -14.15 6.20 24.19
C GLY A 662 -13.43 7.55 24.28
N GLN A 663 -13.07 8.04 25.48
CA GLN A 663 -12.39 9.32 25.70
C GLN A 663 -11.10 9.11 26.52
N TYR A 664 -9.98 9.58 25.97
CA TYR A 664 -8.68 9.31 26.57
C TYR A 664 -7.65 10.39 26.24
N VAL A 665 -6.57 10.39 26.98
CA VAL A 665 -5.31 11.06 26.68
C VAL A 665 -4.19 10.04 26.86
N THR A 666 -3.29 9.97 25.90
CA THR A 666 -2.12 9.10 25.99
C THR A 666 -0.85 9.88 25.66
N ALA A 667 0.25 9.50 26.32
CA ALA A 667 1.58 10.04 26.02
C ALA A 667 2.60 8.89 26.06
N GLY A 668 3.43 8.78 25.04
CA GLY A 668 4.43 7.73 24.91
C GLY A 668 5.77 8.26 24.48
N VAL A 669 6.83 7.51 24.80
CA VAL A 669 8.19 7.72 24.29
C VAL A 669 8.70 6.40 23.74
N PHE A 670 9.55 6.47 22.71
CA PHE A 670 10.15 5.31 22.10
C PHE A 670 11.62 5.56 21.74
N TYR A 671 12.37 4.48 21.76
CA TYR A 671 13.78 4.45 21.36
C TYR A 671 14.04 3.17 20.56
N LYS A 672 14.73 3.30 19.43
CA LYS A 672 15.13 2.19 18.58
C LYS A 672 16.59 2.33 18.20
N ASP A 673 17.33 1.23 18.31
CA ASP A 673 18.72 1.10 17.91
C ASP A 673 18.81 0.08 16.77
N LEU A 674 19.32 0.50 15.63
CA LEU A 674 19.36 -0.28 14.39
C LEU A 674 20.83 -0.60 14.04
N ASP A 675 21.16 -1.87 14.01
CA ASP A 675 22.41 -2.36 13.42
C ASP A 675 22.20 -2.66 11.94
N LYS A 676 23.04 -2.08 11.09
CA LYS A 676 23.04 -2.23 9.63
C LYS A 676 21.69 -1.89 8.95
N PRO A 677 21.07 -0.72 9.21
CA PRO A 677 19.87 -0.35 8.50
C PRO A 677 20.13 -0.22 7.00
N VAL A 678 19.13 -0.60 6.19
CA VAL A 678 19.19 -0.43 4.73
C VAL A 678 18.80 1.00 4.37
N GLU A 679 19.69 1.71 3.66
CA GLU A 679 19.47 3.05 3.12
C GLU A 679 19.63 3.04 1.61
N SER A 680 18.95 3.94 0.91
CA SER A 680 19.23 4.15 -0.51
C SER A 680 20.47 5.03 -0.70
N SER A 681 21.12 4.86 -1.83
CA SER A 681 22.26 5.68 -2.25
C SER A 681 22.21 5.91 -3.74
N VAL A 682 22.93 6.90 -4.21
CA VAL A 682 23.00 7.21 -5.65
C VAL A 682 24.28 6.63 -6.23
N VAL A 683 24.15 5.99 -7.39
CA VAL A 683 25.29 5.48 -8.18
C VAL A 683 25.31 6.17 -9.52
N ASP A 684 26.45 6.70 -9.89
CA ASP A 684 26.68 7.25 -11.23
C ASP A 684 27.02 6.10 -12.18
N GLN A 685 26.20 5.94 -13.22
CA GLN A 685 26.44 4.97 -14.31
C GLN A 685 26.81 5.67 -15.62
N GLY A 686 27.58 6.72 -15.54
CA GLY A 686 28.04 7.53 -16.67
C GLY A 686 27.02 8.58 -17.09
N ALA A 687 26.22 8.32 -18.13
CA ALA A 687 25.21 9.26 -18.62
C ALA A 687 23.86 9.16 -17.89
N SER A 688 23.69 8.22 -16.96
CA SER A 688 22.46 8.01 -16.18
C SER A 688 22.76 7.90 -14.69
N ILE A 689 21.85 8.41 -13.91
CA ILE A 689 21.86 8.31 -12.45
C ILE A 689 20.94 7.17 -12.06
N SER A 690 21.43 6.27 -11.23
CA SER A 690 20.63 5.20 -10.66
C SER A 690 20.69 5.24 -9.15
N GLN A 691 19.58 4.95 -8.50
CA GLN A 691 19.55 4.68 -7.07
C GLN A 691 19.87 3.22 -6.82
N THR A 692 20.62 2.95 -5.75
CA THR A 692 20.93 1.62 -5.24
C THR A 692 20.70 1.61 -3.73
N PHE A 693 21.01 0.50 -3.09
CA PHE A 693 20.83 0.28 -1.67
C PHE A 693 22.15 -0.13 -1.01
N LEU A 694 22.30 0.20 0.25
CA LEU A 694 23.44 -0.22 1.08
C LEU A 694 23.00 -0.38 2.53
N ASN A 695 23.76 -1.15 3.31
CA ASN A 695 23.59 -1.14 4.76
C ASN A 695 24.43 -0.02 5.34
N ALA A 696 23.81 0.97 5.96
CA ALA A 696 24.51 1.95 6.81
C ALA A 696 25.06 1.23 8.06
N PRO A 697 26.12 1.73 8.69
CA PRO A 697 26.72 1.06 9.86
C PRO A 697 25.75 0.93 11.02
N ALA A 698 25.14 2.01 11.46
CA ALA A 698 24.15 2.04 12.53
C ALA A 698 23.19 3.23 12.37
N ALA A 699 22.05 3.17 13.04
CA ALA A 699 21.17 4.32 13.19
C ALA A 699 20.37 4.25 14.50
N VAL A 700 19.97 5.40 15.00
CA VAL A 700 19.12 5.54 16.18
C VAL A 700 17.87 6.30 15.82
N VAL A 701 16.71 5.86 16.33
CA VAL A 701 15.44 6.59 16.23
C VAL A 701 14.87 6.79 17.62
N ARG A 702 14.49 8.01 17.95
CA ARG A 702 13.91 8.37 19.25
C ARG A 702 12.76 9.34 19.06
N GLY A 703 11.77 9.29 19.93
CA GLY A 703 10.66 10.21 19.80
C GLY A 703 9.64 10.12 20.91
N PHE A 704 8.63 10.98 20.80
CA PHE A 704 7.46 10.93 21.66
C PHE A 704 6.17 11.10 20.86
N GLU A 705 5.10 10.53 21.40
CA GLU A 705 3.75 10.54 20.84
C GLU A 705 2.77 11.04 21.91
N VAL A 706 1.84 11.91 21.50
CA VAL A 706 0.71 12.34 22.34
C VAL A 706 -0.57 12.19 21.52
N GLU A 707 -1.63 11.67 22.15
CA GLU A 707 -2.94 11.52 21.52
C GLU A 707 -4.03 11.85 22.53
N ALA A 708 -5.10 12.52 22.07
CA ALA A 708 -6.26 12.84 22.88
C ALA A 708 -7.53 12.71 22.06
N LYS A 709 -8.58 12.11 22.65
CA LYS A 709 -9.95 12.05 22.11
C LYS A 709 -10.93 12.48 23.19
N LYS A 710 -11.78 13.46 22.89
CA LYS A 710 -12.78 13.97 23.81
C LYS A 710 -14.06 14.38 23.11
N TYR A 711 -15.19 14.04 23.73
CA TYR A 711 -16.50 14.53 23.35
C TYR A 711 -16.95 15.66 24.27
N PHE A 712 -17.71 16.60 23.72
CA PHE A 712 -18.28 17.74 24.42
C PHE A 712 -19.76 17.87 24.09
N ASP A 713 -20.59 18.05 25.10
CA ASP A 713 -22.02 18.33 24.99
C ASP A 713 -22.28 19.76 25.48
N PHE A 714 -23.05 20.54 24.74
CA PHE A 714 -23.39 21.92 25.07
C PHE A 714 -24.90 22.13 25.22
N PRO A 715 -25.59 21.40 26.13
CA PRO A 715 -27.06 21.38 26.23
C PRO A 715 -27.64 22.77 26.56
N ASN A 716 -26.87 23.69 27.15
CA ASN A 716 -27.29 25.04 27.51
C ASN A 716 -26.78 26.12 26.56
N ALA A 717 -26.24 25.76 25.39
CA ALA A 717 -25.84 26.75 24.39
C ALA A 717 -27.09 27.43 23.84
N GLY A 718 -27.19 28.76 23.89
CA GLY A 718 -28.33 29.52 23.42
C GLY A 718 -28.58 29.46 21.92
N LEU A 719 -27.75 28.72 21.16
CA LEU A 719 -27.91 28.40 19.75
C LEU A 719 -28.26 26.92 19.65
N GLY A 720 -29.45 26.56 19.18
CA GLY A 720 -29.95 25.19 19.05
C GLY A 720 -28.99 24.26 18.25
N PHE A 721 -28.25 24.85 17.32
CA PHE A 721 -27.23 24.09 16.57
C PHE A 721 -26.18 23.40 17.45
N PHE A 722 -25.81 24.00 18.60
CA PHE A 722 -24.82 23.43 19.50
C PHE A 722 -25.45 22.47 20.52
N ALA A 723 -26.70 22.69 20.88
CA ALA A 723 -27.35 22.00 21.98
C ALA A 723 -27.72 20.55 21.65
N ASP A 724 -28.05 20.28 20.36
CA ASP A 724 -28.56 18.99 19.90
C ASP A 724 -27.43 18.09 19.31
N LYS A 725 -26.17 18.48 19.49
CA LYS A 725 -25.02 17.80 18.90
C LYS A 725 -23.96 17.41 19.92
N ARG A 726 -23.41 16.24 19.73
CA ARG A 726 -22.22 15.77 20.42
C ARG A 726 -20.97 16.19 19.63
N TRP A 727 -20.10 16.99 20.21
CA TRP A 727 -18.92 17.53 19.54
C TRP A 727 -17.71 16.68 19.83
N LEU A 728 -16.94 16.34 18.79
CA LEU A 728 -15.71 15.57 18.87
C LEU A 728 -14.50 16.47 18.66
N VAL A 729 -13.50 16.34 19.54
CA VAL A 729 -12.14 16.80 19.32
C VAL A 729 -11.22 15.60 19.48
N GLN A 730 -10.53 15.21 18.42
CA GLN A 730 -9.51 14.17 18.46
C GLN A 730 -8.26 14.70 17.78
N GLY A 731 -7.10 14.49 18.39
CA GLY A 731 -5.84 14.89 17.81
C GLY A 731 -4.69 14.07 18.30
N ASN A 732 -3.66 14.01 17.49
CA ASN A 732 -2.40 13.38 17.85
C ASN A 732 -1.21 14.17 17.31
N TYR A 733 -0.08 14.00 17.96
CA TYR A 733 1.18 14.59 17.55
C TYR A 733 2.31 13.61 17.85
N THR A 734 3.20 13.46 16.89
CA THR A 734 4.41 12.67 17.00
C THR A 734 5.61 13.54 16.64
N TRP A 735 6.60 13.55 17.51
CA TRP A 735 7.94 14.02 17.21
C TRP A 735 8.87 12.79 17.15
N ALA A 736 9.59 12.64 16.07
CA ALA A 736 10.54 11.56 15.87
C ALA A 736 11.84 12.16 15.29
N ASP A 737 12.95 11.81 15.89
CA ASP A 737 14.29 12.18 15.45
C ASP A 737 15.08 10.92 15.13
N SER A 738 15.78 10.91 14.00
CA SER A 738 16.65 9.80 13.61
C SER A 738 18.02 10.32 13.22
N GLU A 739 19.03 9.48 13.47
CA GLU A 739 20.42 9.79 13.22
C GLU A 739 21.14 8.54 12.70
N VAL A 740 21.61 8.61 11.46
CA VAL A 740 22.51 7.60 10.90
C VAL A 740 23.90 7.86 11.43
N GLN A 741 24.55 6.85 12.00
CA GLN A 741 25.84 6.98 12.68
C GLN A 741 26.92 6.34 11.79
N VAL A 742 27.97 7.12 11.51
CA VAL A 742 29.11 6.69 10.72
C VAL A 742 30.39 7.09 11.46
N GLU A 743 31.14 6.10 11.95
CA GLU A 743 32.41 6.32 12.63
C GLU A 743 33.60 6.22 11.67
N ASP A 744 34.74 6.74 12.10
CA ASP A 744 36.00 6.62 11.35
C ASP A 744 36.39 5.14 11.19
N GLY A 745 36.51 4.69 9.97
CA GLY A 745 36.85 3.29 9.64
C GLY A 745 35.66 2.40 9.28
N ASP A 746 34.44 2.90 9.42
CA ASP A 746 33.24 2.20 8.96
C ASP A 746 33.22 2.03 7.45
N THR A 747 32.72 0.88 7.02
CA THR A 747 32.66 0.52 5.61
C THR A 747 31.29 0.04 5.18
N VAL A 748 30.97 0.29 3.92
CA VAL A 748 29.77 -0.21 3.24
C VAL A 748 30.17 -0.97 1.98
N VAL A 749 29.28 -1.87 1.53
CA VAL A 749 29.45 -2.59 0.27
C VAL A 749 28.34 -2.15 -0.67
N THR A 750 28.71 -1.61 -1.81
CA THR A 750 27.76 -1.19 -2.85
C THR A 750 27.78 -2.15 -4.04
N GLN A 751 26.74 -2.13 -4.83
CA GLN A 751 26.63 -2.95 -6.05
C GLN A 751 27.84 -2.74 -6.99
N ASN A 752 28.28 -1.50 -7.18
CA ASN A 752 29.41 -1.16 -8.05
C ASN A 752 30.80 -1.54 -7.46
N SER A 753 30.88 -1.78 -6.17
CA SER A 753 32.15 -2.14 -5.50
C SER A 753 32.55 -3.60 -5.70
N LEU A 754 31.71 -4.40 -6.37
CA LEU A 754 31.92 -5.84 -6.61
C LEU A 754 32.29 -6.63 -5.33
N GLY A 755 31.64 -6.28 -4.22
CA GLY A 755 31.89 -6.88 -2.91
C GLY A 755 33.09 -6.31 -2.13
N VAL A 756 33.76 -5.29 -2.65
CA VAL A 756 34.85 -4.62 -1.95
C VAL A 756 34.30 -3.54 -1.04
N ALA A 757 34.65 -3.61 0.25
CA ALA A 757 34.23 -2.62 1.23
C ALA A 757 34.80 -1.23 0.89
N GLN A 758 33.95 -0.22 0.98
CA GLN A 758 34.27 1.19 0.72
C GLN A 758 34.05 2.00 2.01
N PRO A 759 34.72 3.13 2.23
CA PRO A 759 34.46 3.99 3.39
C PRO A 759 32.99 4.44 3.40
N ALA A 760 32.32 4.25 4.53
CA ALA A 760 30.90 4.61 4.67
C ALA A 760 30.67 6.12 4.51
N SER A 761 31.58 6.93 5.01
CA SER A 761 31.55 8.42 4.92
C SER A 761 31.55 8.98 3.49
N PHE A 762 31.86 8.14 2.49
CA PHE A 762 31.76 8.54 1.08
C PHE A 762 30.31 8.57 0.58
N TYR A 763 29.46 7.70 1.13
CA TYR A 763 28.05 7.53 0.69
C TYR A 763 27.03 8.12 1.65
N ILE A 764 27.38 8.21 2.93
CA ILE A 764 26.48 8.60 4.00
C ILE A 764 27.14 9.71 4.83
N ILE A 765 26.40 10.76 5.07
CA ILE A 765 26.80 11.86 5.95
C ILE A 765 26.45 11.45 7.39
N ASP A 766 27.46 11.44 8.29
CA ASP A 766 27.23 11.20 9.70
C ASP A 766 26.23 12.20 10.30
N GLY A 767 25.32 11.74 11.15
CA GLY A 767 24.26 12.55 11.73
C GLY A 767 23.08 12.85 10.78
N SER A 768 23.09 12.33 9.55
CA SER A 768 21.96 12.51 8.64
C SER A 768 20.74 11.70 9.11
N ARG A 769 19.53 12.20 8.81
CA ARG A 769 18.28 11.51 9.13
C ARG A 769 18.09 10.27 8.26
N LEU A 770 17.38 9.27 8.78
CA LEU A 770 16.93 8.13 7.98
C LEU A 770 16.00 8.60 6.85
N GLN A 771 16.14 7.97 5.69
CA GLN A 771 15.31 8.28 4.52
C GLN A 771 13.83 8.02 4.80
N GLY A 772 12.97 8.93 4.33
CA GLY A 772 11.51 8.86 4.48
C GLY A 772 10.97 9.33 5.83
N GLN A 773 11.83 9.58 6.82
CA GLN A 773 11.43 10.00 8.15
C GLN A 773 11.11 11.49 8.19
N SER A 774 9.87 11.82 8.61
CA SER A 774 9.45 13.17 8.98
C SER A 774 9.61 13.41 10.47
N GLU A 775 10.14 14.56 10.87
CA GLU A 775 10.36 14.91 12.28
C GLU A 775 9.06 15.18 13.03
N HIS A 776 8.09 15.79 12.35
CA HIS A 776 6.80 16.15 12.95
C HIS A 776 5.65 15.57 12.13
N VAL A 777 4.76 14.87 12.81
CA VAL A 777 3.48 14.40 12.26
C VAL A 777 2.37 14.81 13.21
N ALA A 778 1.34 15.49 12.72
CA ALA A 778 0.22 15.95 13.54
C ALA A 778 -1.11 15.73 12.82
N ASN A 779 -2.13 15.26 13.54
CA ASN A 779 -3.48 15.12 13.03
C ASN A 779 -4.47 15.76 13.99
N LEU A 780 -5.47 16.47 13.47
CA LEU A 780 -6.55 17.07 14.22
C LEU A 780 -7.89 16.80 13.53
N GLN A 781 -8.83 16.27 14.26
CA GLN A 781 -10.21 16.08 13.83
C GLN A 781 -11.14 16.90 14.72
N LEU A 782 -11.95 17.71 14.11
CA LEU A 782 -13.02 18.49 14.74
C LEU A 782 -14.32 18.08 14.12
N GLY A 783 -15.21 17.48 14.90
CA GLY A 783 -16.46 16.95 14.36
C GLY A 783 -17.65 17.19 15.29
N TRP A 784 -18.81 16.88 14.76
CA TRP A 784 -20.06 16.78 15.52
C TRP A 784 -20.93 15.64 14.98
N GLU A 785 -21.69 15.06 15.88
CA GLU A 785 -22.67 14.01 15.62
C GLU A 785 -24.03 14.46 16.14
N ASP A 786 -25.08 14.18 15.38
CA ASP A 786 -26.47 14.45 15.71
C ASP A 786 -27.27 13.16 15.49
N ASP A 787 -27.47 12.40 16.55
CA ASP A 787 -28.14 11.11 16.50
C ASP A 787 -29.60 11.23 16.09
N ALA A 788 -30.28 12.30 16.54
CA ALA A 788 -31.68 12.52 16.20
C ALA A 788 -31.89 12.86 14.70
N ALA A 789 -30.96 13.61 14.12
CA ALA A 789 -30.95 13.94 12.70
C ALA A 789 -30.16 12.92 11.84
N ARG A 790 -29.54 11.91 12.48
CA ARG A 790 -28.65 10.92 11.83
C ARG A 790 -27.67 11.59 10.89
N SER A 791 -26.94 12.55 11.41
CA SER A 791 -25.98 13.33 10.62
C SER A 791 -24.71 13.60 11.39
N GLN A 792 -23.60 13.67 10.68
CA GLN A 792 -22.28 13.96 11.23
C GLN A 792 -21.47 14.84 10.27
N ALA A 793 -20.58 15.64 10.83
CA ALA A 793 -19.58 16.36 10.04
C ALA A 793 -18.23 16.30 10.74
N THR A 794 -17.17 16.17 9.97
CA THR A 794 -15.79 16.13 10.47
C THR A 794 -14.90 16.99 9.58
N LEU A 795 -14.17 17.90 10.19
CA LEU A 795 -13.04 18.62 9.60
C LEU A 795 -11.76 17.94 10.05
N ILE A 796 -10.87 17.60 9.12
CA ILE A 796 -9.67 16.82 9.35
C ILE A 796 -8.47 17.63 8.84
N ALA A 797 -7.49 17.87 9.71
CA ALA A 797 -6.23 18.52 9.34
C ALA A 797 -5.08 17.53 9.59
N ASN A 798 -4.28 17.26 8.57
CA ASN A 798 -3.09 16.44 8.63
C ASN A 798 -1.87 17.29 8.31
N TYR A 799 -0.84 17.24 9.13
CA TYR A 799 0.43 17.89 8.92
C TYR A 799 1.57 16.88 8.97
N VAL A 800 2.42 16.89 7.96
CA VAL A 800 3.66 16.11 7.90
C VAL A 800 4.79 17.06 7.52
N SER A 801 5.85 17.10 8.33
CA SER A 801 7.03 17.90 8.04
C SER A 801 7.84 17.34 6.88
N GLU A 802 8.76 18.15 6.39
CA GLU A 802 9.72 17.76 5.36
C GLU A 802 10.51 16.51 5.74
N ARG A 803 10.87 15.72 4.71
CA ARG A 803 11.65 14.49 4.85
C ARG A 803 12.60 14.31 3.68
N SER A 804 13.72 13.62 3.89
CA SER A 804 14.56 13.15 2.80
C SER A 804 13.81 12.04 2.04
N SER A 805 13.46 12.27 0.78
CA SER A 805 12.84 11.26 -0.09
C SER A 805 13.88 10.36 -0.75
N ALA A 806 15.09 10.87 -0.98
CA ALA A 806 16.21 10.12 -1.51
C ALA A 806 17.54 10.80 -1.14
N ARG A 807 18.62 10.01 -1.10
CA ARG A 807 19.97 10.56 -0.95
C ARG A 807 20.40 11.26 -2.23
N GLY A 808 21.16 12.35 -2.09
CA GLY A 808 21.87 12.96 -3.19
C GLY A 808 23.12 12.17 -3.61
N ARG A 809 23.75 12.55 -4.70
CA ARG A 809 25.09 12.05 -5.07
C ARG A 809 26.12 12.47 -4.00
N PRO A 810 27.28 11.79 -3.93
CA PRO A 810 28.35 12.20 -3.04
C PRO A 810 28.67 13.70 -3.21
N GLY A 811 28.50 14.47 -2.13
CA GLY A 811 28.70 15.93 -2.12
C GLY A 811 27.50 16.77 -2.55
N GLU A 812 26.41 16.18 -3.02
CA GLU A 812 25.14 16.85 -3.28
C GLU A 812 24.19 16.75 -2.08
N PRO A 813 23.27 17.71 -1.90
CA PRO A 813 22.24 17.63 -0.88
C PRO A 813 21.25 16.52 -1.17
N ASP A 814 20.62 15.97 -0.12
CA ASP A 814 19.52 15.04 -0.25
C ASP A 814 18.32 15.69 -0.98
N LEU A 815 17.49 14.85 -1.58
CA LEU A 815 16.20 15.24 -2.13
C LEU A 815 15.21 15.37 -0.99
N ILE A 816 14.56 16.52 -0.88
CA ILE A 816 13.63 16.82 0.21
C ILE A 816 12.21 16.89 -0.34
N GLN A 817 11.31 16.07 0.21
CA GLN A 817 9.88 16.13 -0.03
C GLN A 817 9.20 16.97 1.05
N ARG A 818 8.29 17.85 0.65
CA ARG A 818 7.45 18.66 1.54
C ARG A 818 5.99 18.26 1.40
N PRO A 819 5.45 17.39 2.29
CA PRO A 819 4.04 16.99 2.24
C PRO A 819 3.07 18.11 2.64
N GLY A 820 3.43 18.99 3.57
CA GLY A 820 2.64 20.17 3.96
C GLY A 820 1.45 19.88 4.86
N VAL A 821 0.39 20.69 4.73
CA VAL A 821 -0.85 20.63 5.53
C VAL A 821 -2.03 20.27 4.62
N MET A 822 -2.63 19.11 4.83
CA MET A 822 -3.87 18.73 4.17
C MET A 822 -5.07 19.04 5.05
N LEU A 823 -6.11 19.66 4.49
CA LEU A 823 -7.35 19.97 5.17
C LEU A 823 -8.53 19.35 4.40
N ASP A 824 -9.27 18.46 5.07
CA ASP A 824 -10.39 17.74 4.49
C ASP A 824 -11.67 17.99 5.27
N PHE A 825 -12.81 17.85 4.62
CA PHE A 825 -14.12 17.97 5.22
C PHE A 825 -15.04 16.83 4.75
N VAL A 826 -15.67 16.15 5.70
CA VAL A 826 -16.62 15.07 5.45
C VAL A 826 -17.95 15.41 6.12
N TYR A 827 -19.06 15.27 5.39
CA TYR A 827 -20.41 15.37 5.92
C TYR A 827 -21.24 14.17 5.49
N ARG A 828 -21.97 13.57 6.44
CA ARG A 828 -22.87 12.43 6.20
C ARG A 828 -24.24 12.69 6.79
N LYS A 829 -25.26 12.14 6.14
CA LYS A 829 -26.63 12.18 6.62
C LYS A 829 -27.46 11.04 6.07
N ASP A 830 -28.23 10.40 6.93
CA ASP A 830 -29.17 9.37 6.57
C ASP A 830 -30.60 9.94 6.55
N PHE A 831 -31.36 9.51 5.55
CA PHE A 831 -32.78 9.91 5.35
C PHE A 831 -33.64 8.65 5.22
N ASP A 832 -34.79 8.62 5.90
CA ASP A 832 -35.76 7.56 5.67
C ASP A 832 -36.63 7.90 4.46
N VAL A 833 -36.64 6.99 3.49
CA VAL A 833 -37.46 7.06 2.29
C VAL A 833 -38.38 5.85 2.24
N GLY A 834 -39.52 5.96 2.84
CA GLY A 834 -40.48 4.85 3.02
C GLY A 834 -39.93 3.84 4.05
N GLN A 835 -39.68 2.59 3.64
CA GLN A 835 -39.13 1.54 4.47
C GLN A 835 -37.60 1.36 4.26
N ARG A 836 -36.96 2.29 3.59
CA ARG A 836 -35.53 2.21 3.23
C ARG A 836 -34.82 3.42 3.79
N THR A 837 -33.53 3.25 4.04
CA THR A 837 -32.64 4.35 4.41
C THR A 837 -31.78 4.74 3.21
N LEU A 838 -31.74 6.03 2.91
CA LEU A 838 -30.85 6.62 1.91
C LEU A 838 -29.74 7.39 2.62
N GLY A 839 -28.52 6.90 2.53
CA GLY A 839 -27.33 7.58 3.02
C GLY A 839 -26.80 8.57 1.98
N PHE A 840 -26.50 9.78 2.42
CA PHE A 840 -25.80 10.82 1.67
C PHE A 840 -24.44 11.09 2.30
N ALA A 841 -23.36 11.16 1.49
CA ALA A 841 -22.06 11.63 1.92
C ALA A 841 -21.54 12.71 0.97
N LEU A 842 -20.91 13.75 1.54
CA LEU A 842 -20.15 14.77 0.84
C LEU A 842 -18.72 14.76 1.41
N GLU A 843 -17.75 14.62 0.54
CA GLU A 843 -16.33 14.65 0.92
C GLU A 843 -15.61 15.70 0.11
N LEU A 844 -14.84 16.53 0.79
CA LEU A 844 -13.99 17.56 0.20
C LEU A 844 -12.57 17.32 0.71
N ARG A 845 -11.62 17.22 -0.20
CA ARG A 845 -10.21 16.90 0.09
C ARG A 845 -9.28 18.01 -0.38
N ASN A 846 -8.19 18.20 0.34
CA ASN A 846 -7.18 19.22 0.05
C ASN A 846 -7.76 20.64 -0.08
N LEU A 847 -8.58 21.07 0.88
CA LEU A 847 -9.23 22.40 0.87
C LEU A 847 -8.24 23.58 0.88
N LEU A 848 -6.99 23.37 1.32
CA LEU A 848 -5.93 24.36 1.29
C LEU A 848 -5.22 24.44 -0.05
N ASN A 849 -5.54 23.53 -0.97
CA ASN A 849 -4.88 23.40 -2.28
C ASN A 849 -3.36 23.26 -2.14
N GLU A 850 -2.91 22.40 -1.25
CA GLU A 850 -1.49 22.08 -1.09
C GLU A 850 -0.97 21.37 -2.35
N ASP A 851 0.26 21.70 -2.74
CA ASP A 851 0.91 21.17 -3.93
C ASP A 851 1.92 20.08 -3.54
N PHE A 852 2.24 19.19 -4.47
CA PHE A 852 3.37 18.29 -4.31
C PHE A 852 4.67 19.01 -4.63
N LEU A 853 5.64 18.95 -3.72
CA LEU A 853 6.95 19.57 -3.90
C LEU A 853 8.06 18.64 -3.42
N GLU A 854 8.99 18.36 -4.32
CA GLU A 854 10.26 17.70 -4.04
C GLU A 854 11.40 18.53 -4.63
N TYR A 855 12.45 18.79 -3.83
CA TYR A 855 13.53 19.69 -4.22
C TYR A 855 14.88 19.27 -3.63
N GLN A 856 15.95 19.77 -4.23
CA GLN A 856 17.29 19.84 -3.66
C GLN A 856 17.67 21.31 -3.41
N GLU A 857 18.38 21.59 -2.33
CA GLU A 857 18.78 22.97 -1.99
C GLU A 857 20.21 23.02 -1.45
N LEU A 858 21.07 23.71 -2.18
CA LEU A 858 22.43 24.08 -1.78
C LEU A 858 22.80 25.38 -2.51
N GLY A 859 22.70 26.50 -1.83
CA GLY A 859 22.82 27.84 -2.45
C GLY A 859 21.56 28.21 -3.25
N GLN A 860 21.22 27.42 -4.27
CA GLN A 860 19.99 27.54 -5.05
C GLN A 860 19.06 26.37 -4.75
N ARG A 861 17.78 26.52 -5.13
CA ARG A 861 16.78 25.44 -5.05
C ARG A 861 16.49 24.93 -6.44
N VAL A 862 16.61 23.62 -6.63
CA VAL A 862 16.23 22.88 -7.82
C VAL A 862 14.97 22.05 -7.51
N ILE A 863 13.90 22.27 -8.26
CA ILE A 863 12.62 21.57 -8.09
C ILE A 863 12.70 20.22 -8.82
N VAL A 864 13.00 19.17 -8.08
CA VAL A 864 13.12 17.82 -8.65
C VAL A 864 11.79 17.36 -9.21
N ASN A 865 10.68 17.60 -8.48
CA ASN A 865 9.33 17.35 -8.95
C ASN A 865 8.33 18.26 -8.22
N GLY A 866 7.59 19.06 -8.97
CA GLY A 866 6.60 19.99 -8.41
C GLY A 866 5.36 20.06 -9.27
N TYR A 867 4.16 19.84 -8.68
CA TYR A 867 2.88 19.89 -9.40
C TYR A 867 1.70 20.14 -8.48
N ASP A 868 0.62 20.69 -9.07
CA ASP A 868 -0.63 20.97 -8.38
C ASP A 868 -1.40 19.67 -8.09
N LEU A 869 -1.84 19.46 -6.84
CA LEU A 869 -2.70 18.35 -6.44
C LEU A 869 -4.18 18.69 -6.68
N GLY A 870 -4.53 19.94 -6.53
CA GLY A 870 -5.90 20.46 -6.65
C GLY A 870 -6.81 20.09 -5.48
N VAL A 871 -7.95 20.76 -5.42
CA VAL A 871 -9.05 20.47 -4.50
C VAL A 871 -9.98 19.45 -5.14
N SER A 872 -10.30 18.36 -4.44
CA SER A 872 -11.24 17.36 -4.91
C SER A 872 -12.49 17.31 -4.02
N GLY A 873 -13.61 16.91 -4.63
CA GLY A 873 -14.86 16.68 -3.92
C GLY A 873 -15.64 15.51 -4.50
N SER A 874 -16.33 14.76 -3.65
CA SER A 874 -17.20 13.67 -4.04
C SER A 874 -18.54 13.72 -3.33
N VAL A 875 -19.55 13.20 -4.00
CA VAL A 875 -20.90 12.98 -3.47
C VAL A 875 -21.25 11.51 -3.65
N SER A 876 -21.64 10.88 -2.55
CA SER A 876 -22.05 9.47 -2.53
C SER A 876 -23.50 9.36 -2.06
N LEU A 877 -24.26 8.48 -2.70
CA LEU A 877 -25.61 8.08 -2.33
C LEU A 877 -25.66 6.58 -2.14
N THR A 878 -26.08 6.11 -0.96
CA THR A 878 -26.19 4.69 -0.62
C THR A 878 -27.62 4.34 -0.24
N ALA A 879 -28.27 3.47 -1.01
CA ALA A 879 -29.56 2.90 -0.65
C ALA A 879 -29.36 1.64 0.17
N ARG A 880 -29.97 1.57 1.36
CA ARG A 880 -29.94 0.42 2.30
C ARG A 880 -31.32 -0.25 2.30
N PHE A 881 -31.33 -1.61 2.12
CA PHE A 881 -32.52 -2.43 1.97
C PHE A 881 -32.66 -3.44 3.08
#